data_5f39ff01cc793d4fa84f939e9ffbe285
#
_entry.id   5f39ff01cc793d4fa84f939e9ffbe285
#
_cell.length_a   1.000
_cell.length_b   1.000
_cell.length_c   1.000
_cell.angle_alpha   90.00
_cell.angle_beta   90.00
_cell.angle_gamma   90.00
#
_symmetry.space_group_name_H-M   'P 1'
#
loop_
_entity.id
_entity.type
_entity.pdbx_description
1 polymer ?
#
loop_
_entity_poly.entity_id
_entity_poly.type
_entity_poly.pdbx_seq_one_letter_code
_entity_poly.pdbx_strand_id
1 'polypeptide(L)'
;MRTFTRLLTGGFLACCLLAEPVGSAAQEYRMIDGTMNNPTHPAWGAAGILLSTAATVGYDDGVSAPAGPARPNPRFISNALFSQNTLADDPRGLSAYTWAWGQFIDHDITLVGDHPTETMDIPVPPFDAFFDPLGTGEVVIGMHRSDYDPATGTGPDNPRRHKNGITAFIDASAVYGSDLTRAGWLRTFSGGKLKMSAGNLPPFNTLTGEYDGPVDPAAPEMAMPMPFVQKWFVAGDLRANENPMLLSLHALFMREHNRLCDELALVHPGWNDEQLYQQARKLVGAIMQAIVYEEWLPTLGMHLEPYAGYQDDVDPGILNTFSAAAYRYGHSTINSALLRMDHEGNTMPEGDILLRDAYFNPDAVLEVDGIEPYLIGMSTVVEQNFDCKVIDDLRNFLFGPPGAGGLDLVALNINRGRDRGLPDFSTLRTDFDLAPLTDFSDVTADPLMAMALENVYQEVDRIDPWVGMLAEDHMPDALFGPTAMTILQRQFTSLRDGDRFYFEHDPWLTSEEKDWIRSQRLSDVVRRNCPIDCLHDELFIAQPLLSTGLLTIAGAEAPDLLLYPNPATQWISLRFGKAMRTEGELRLVDPFGRTIYRRSVAPVPAGGSLEVQLDPSWPAGLYRCFLIADGQLSQQSFVRLTP
;
A
#
# COMPACT_ATOMS: atom_id res chain seq x y z
N MET A 1 -33.36 21.07 17.33
CA MET A 1 -32.32 22.10 17.27
C MET A 1 -31.61 22.13 18.62
N ARG A 2 -30.65 21.26 18.83
CA ARG A 2 -29.59 21.36 19.86
C ARG A 2 -28.34 20.80 19.23
N THR A 3 -27.46 21.70 18.89
CA THR A 3 -26.13 21.51 18.33
C THR A 3 -25.29 20.77 19.36
N PHE A 4 -24.94 19.51 19.10
CA PHE A 4 -23.84 18.83 19.78
C PHE A 4 -22.56 19.24 19.06
N THR A 5 -21.93 20.28 19.58
CA THR A 5 -20.55 20.61 19.27
C THR A 5 -19.67 19.51 19.90
N ARG A 6 -19.21 18.56 19.12
CA ARG A 6 -18.12 17.69 19.53
C ARG A 6 -16.87 18.57 19.65
N LEU A 7 -16.46 18.80 20.88
CA LEU A 7 -15.09 19.20 21.20
C LEU A 7 -14.19 17.97 20.89
N LEU A 8 -13.69 17.91 19.71
CA LEU A 8 -12.60 17.01 19.35
C LEU A 8 -11.57 17.84 18.59
N THR A 9 -10.36 17.83 19.10
CA THR A 9 -9.13 18.27 18.42
C THR A 9 -8.78 19.75 18.46
N GLY A 10 -8.99 20.44 19.58
CA GLY A 10 -8.39 21.75 19.80
C GLY A 10 -7.02 21.74 20.51
N GLY A 11 -6.36 20.59 20.67
CA GLY A 11 -5.20 20.51 21.55
C GLY A 11 -3.83 20.69 20.87
N PHE A 12 -3.73 20.46 19.59
CA PHE A 12 -2.41 20.42 18.95
C PHE A 12 -1.87 21.80 18.50
N LEU A 13 -2.73 22.67 18.02
CA LEU A 13 -2.29 23.97 17.48
C LEU A 13 -2.29 25.14 18.49
N ALA A 14 -2.87 24.99 19.68
CA ALA A 14 -2.97 26.07 20.67
C ALA A 14 -1.69 26.26 21.53
N CYS A 15 -0.75 25.30 21.53
CA CYS A 15 0.51 25.41 22.32
C CYS A 15 1.64 26.15 21.60
N CYS A 16 1.54 26.44 20.29
CA CYS A 16 2.61 27.13 19.54
C CYS A 16 2.72 28.64 19.82
N LEU A 17 1.97 29.20 20.75
CA LEU A 17 1.89 30.65 20.96
C LEU A 17 2.93 31.25 21.95
N LEU A 18 3.91 30.51 22.43
CA LEU A 18 4.82 31.02 23.46
C LEU A 18 6.32 30.71 23.24
N ALA A 19 6.86 30.84 22.04
CA ALA A 19 8.31 31.03 21.90
C ALA A 19 8.64 31.59 20.52
N GLU A 20 8.78 32.91 20.42
CA GLU A 20 9.54 33.47 19.30
C GLU A 20 11.04 33.25 19.57
N PRO A 21 11.78 32.51 18.72
CA PRO A 21 13.24 32.48 18.80
C PRO A 21 13.81 33.76 18.22
N VAL A 22 14.60 34.45 19.00
CA VAL A 22 15.41 35.59 18.57
C VAL A 22 16.44 35.10 17.54
N GLY A 23 16.27 35.48 16.26
CA GLY A 23 17.19 35.21 15.16
C GLY A 23 16.65 34.15 14.20
N SER A 24 15.63 34.49 13.39
CA SER A 24 15.04 33.55 12.44
C SER A 24 15.96 33.35 11.23
N ALA A 25 16.74 32.27 11.20
CA ALA A 25 17.03 31.64 9.93
C ALA A 25 15.68 31.31 9.26
N ALA A 26 15.53 31.57 7.95
CA ALA A 26 14.31 31.20 7.23
C ALA A 26 14.13 29.68 7.32
N GLN A 27 12.90 29.24 7.59
CA GLN A 27 12.60 27.81 7.63
C GLN A 27 13.00 27.15 6.32
N GLU A 28 13.71 26.05 6.42
CA GLU A 28 14.16 25.27 5.27
C GLU A 28 13.13 24.20 4.90
N TYR A 29 12.89 24.04 3.61
CA TYR A 29 12.03 23.01 3.06
C TYR A 29 12.80 22.15 2.07
N ARG A 30 12.41 20.88 1.97
CA ARG A 30 12.96 19.96 0.98
C ARG A 30 12.71 20.47 -0.43
N MET A 31 13.74 20.44 -1.30
CA MET A 31 13.58 20.72 -2.73
C MET A 31 12.65 19.69 -3.37
N ILE A 32 11.87 20.11 -4.38
CA ILE A 32 10.87 19.24 -5.01
C ILE A 32 11.51 18.06 -5.76
N ASP A 33 12.70 18.24 -6.26
CA ASP A 33 13.49 17.23 -6.97
C ASP A 33 14.43 16.43 -6.06
N GLY A 34 14.37 16.64 -4.74
CA GLY A 34 15.21 15.97 -3.75
C GLY A 34 16.66 16.46 -3.68
N THR A 35 17.07 17.41 -4.55
CA THR A 35 18.43 17.97 -4.48
C THR A 35 18.69 18.68 -3.15
N MET A 36 19.98 18.80 -2.76
CA MET A 36 20.41 19.51 -1.55
C MET A 36 19.86 18.91 -0.23
N ASN A 37 19.28 17.71 -0.25
CA ASN A 37 18.94 17.01 1.00
C ASN A 37 20.21 16.79 1.83
N ASN A 38 21.25 16.26 1.20
CA ASN A 38 22.57 16.16 1.78
C ASN A 38 23.46 17.33 1.27
N PRO A 39 23.91 18.27 2.13
CA PRO A 39 24.74 19.39 1.69
C PRO A 39 26.12 18.97 1.15
N THR A 40 26.67 17.84 1.62
CA THR A 40 27.97 17.30 1.19
C THR A 40 27.86 16.56 -0.14
N HIS A 41 26.72 15.90 -0.36
CA HIS A 41 26.39 15.13 -1.55
C HIS A 41 25.06 15.59 -2.16
N PRO A 42 25.01 16.78 -2.78
CA PRO A 42 23.75 17.44 -3.13
C PRO A 42 22.81 16.68 -4.06
N ALA A 43 23.31 15.69 -4.79
CA ALA A 43 22.54 14.87 -5.72
C ALA A 43 22.06 13.53 -5.13
N TRP A 44 22.51 13.14 -3.94
CA TRP A 44 22.06 11.87 -3.35
C TRP A 44 20.57 11.89 -3.10
N GLY A 45 19.88 10.83 -3.54
CA GLY A 45 18.44 10.71 -3.45
C GLY A 45 17.61 11.62 -4.37
N ALA A 46 18.25 12.47 -5.20
CA ALA A 46 17.53 13.36 -6.10
C ALA A 46 16.93 12.59 -7.30
N ALA A 47 15.89 13.18 -7.91
CA ALA A 47 15.32 12.66 -9.15
C ALA A 47 16.34 12.70 -10.31
N GLY A 48 16.33 11.67 -11.15
CA GLY A 48 17.21 11.57 -12.34
C GLY A 48 18.62 11.04 -12.06
N ILE A 49 18.96 10.67 -10.80
CA ILE A 49 20.27 10.08 -10.50
C ILE A 49 20.27 8.56 -10.76
N LEU A 50 21.48 8.01 -10.84
CA LEU A 50 21.67 6.58 -11.04
C LEU A 50 21.18 5.77 -9.82
N LEU A 51 20.52 4.64 -10.07
CA LEU A 51 20.30 3.64 -9.06
C LEU A 51 21.62 3.16 -8.46
N SER A 52 21.64 2.97 -7.14
CA SER A 52 22.80 2.45 -6.44
C SER A 52 23.03 0.97 -6.75
N THR A 53 24.29 0.55 -6.87
CA THR A 53 24.68 -0.81 -7.19
C THR A 53 25.29 -1.46 -5.94
N ALA A 54 24.64 -2.48 -5.41
CA ALA A 54 25.14 -3.24 -4.25
C ALA A 54 25.37 -4.72 -4.58
N ALA A 55 24.98 -5.17 -5.77
CA ALA A 55 25.15 -6.53 -6.23
C ALA A 55 26.15 -6.60 -7.40
N THR A 56 26.73 -7.77 -7.58
CA THR A 56 27.56 -8.12 -8.74
C THR A 56 26.80 -7.86 -10.05
N VAL A 57 27.48 -7.28 -11.03
CA VAL A 57 26.91 -7.02 -12.35
C VAL A 57 26.76 -8.33 -13.12
N GLY A 58 25.53 -8.71 -13.38
CA GLY A 58 25.18 -9.99 -14.02
C GLY A 58 24.98 -9.93 -15.53
N TYR A 59 25.28 -8.81 -16.21
CA TYR A 59 25.20 -8.75 -17.68
C TYR A 59 26.07 -9.81 -18.33
N ASP A 60 25.54 -10.52 -19.34
CA ASP A 60 26.24 -11.65 -19.99
C ASP A 60 27.58 -11.26 -20.62
N ASP A 61 27.64 -10.05 -21.19
CA ASP A 61 28.87 -9.45 -21.75
C ASP A 61 29.64 -8.59 -20.75
N GLY A 62 29.19 -8.52 -19.50
CA GLY A 62 29.73 -7.61 -18.49
C GLY A 62 29.42 -6.13 -18.73
N VAL A 63 28.63 -5.78 -19.73
CA VAL A 63 28.38 -4.38 -20.18
C VAL A 63 26.91 -4.02 -20.19
N SER A 64 26.09 -4.75 -20.98
CA SER A 64 24.69 -4.38 -21.23
C SER A 64 23.82 -5.52 -21.80
N ALA A 65 24.40 -6.63 -22.24
CA ALA A 65 23.61 -7.78 -22.69
C ALA A 65 22.81 -8.35 -21.52
N PRO A 66 21.50 -8.67 -21.70
CA PRO A 66 20.67 -9.17 -20.62
C PRO A 66 21.30 -10.33 -19.86
N ALA A 67 21.12 -10.35 -18.55
CA ALA A 67 21.67 -11.37 -17.68
C ALA A 67 21.10 -12.78 -17.96
N GLY A 68 21.92 -13.81 -17.77
CA GLY A 68 21.48 -15.19 -17.74
C GLY A 68 20.84 -15.72 -19.03
N PRO A 69 21.53 -15.69 -20.18
CA PRO A 69 20.97 -16.18 -21.45
C PRO A 69 20.67 -17.68 -21.44
N ALA A 70 21.27 -18.43 -20.52
CA ALA A 70 21.00 -19.86 -20.31
C ALA A 70 19.83 -20.13 -19.35
N ARG A 71 19.26 -19.10 -18.72
CA ARG A 71 18.09 -19.25 -17.85
C ARG A 71 16.85 -19.58 -18.68
N PRO A 72 15.87 -20.32 -18.11
CA PRO A 72 14.64 -20.66 -18.81
C PRO A 72 13.84 -19.43 -19.27
N ASN A 73 12.98 -19.64 -20.26
CA ASN A 73 12.10 -18.59 -20.77
C ASN A 73 11.18 -18.03 -19.66
N PRO A 74 11.04 -16.69 -19.50
CA PRO A 74 10.25 -16.09 -18.42
C PRO A 74 8.77 -16.51 -18.42
N ARG A 75 8.12 -16.63 -19.58
CA ARG A 75 6.73 -17.11 -19.68
C ARG A 75 6.59 -18.58 -19.30
N PHE A 76 7.57 -19.41 -19.66
CA PHE A 76 7.62 -20.80 -19.19
C PHE A 76 7.72 -20.89 -17.67
N ILE A 77 8.60 -20.08 -17.06
CA ILE A 77 8.73 -20.01 -15.59
C ILE A 77 7.39 -19.55 -14.96
N SER A 78 6.76 -18.51 -15.51
CA SER A 78 5.45 -18.02 -15.07
C SER A 78 4.42 -19.15 -15.04
N ASN A 79 4.31 -19.92 -16.12
CA ASN A 79 3.36 -21.01 -16.21
C ASN A 79 3.66 -22.17 -15.26
N ALA A 80 4.94 -22.51 -15.10
CA ALA A 80 5.35 -23.68 -14.32
C ALA A 80 5.29 -23.46 -12.81
N LEU A 81 5.68 -22.27 -12.33
CA LEU A 81 5.82 -22.00 -10.90
C LEU A 81 4.67 -21.13 -10.34
N PHE A 82 4.19 -20.14 -11.11
CA PHE A 82 3.33 -19.08 -10.60
C PHE A 82 1.84 -19.28 -10.87
N SER A 83 1.46 -20.30 -11.66
CA SER A 83 0.04 -20.59 -11.86
C SER A 83 -0.61 -21.11 -10.58
N GLN A 84 -1.86 -20.70 -10.35
CA GLN A 84 -2.66 -21.17 -9.21
C GLN A 84 -4.08 -21.52 -9.67
N ASN A 85 -4.68 -22.51 -9.01
CA ASN A 85 -6.05 -22.95 -9.26
C ASN A 85 -7.02 -22.44 -8.17
N THR A 86 -6.48 -22.00 -7.04
CA THR A 86 -7.23 -21.49 -5.88
C THR A 86 -6.49 -20.30 -5.31
N LEU A 87 -7.24 -19.32 -4.83
CA LEU A 87 -6.68 -18.21 -4.06
C LEU A 87 -6.22 -18.72 -2.69
N ALA A 88 -5.13 -18.18 -2.19
CA ALA A 88 -4.58 -18.49 -0.88
C ALA A 88 -4.40 -17.19 -0.10
N ASP A 89 -5.13 -17.04 0.99
CA ASP A 89 -5.03 -15.88 1.86
C ASP A 89 -3.72 -15.90 2.65
N ASP A 90 -3.17 -14.72 2.92
CA ASP A 90 -2.01 -14.58 3.80
C ASP A 90 -2.31 -15.13 5.20
N PRO A 91 -1.48 -16.07 5.73
CA PRO A 91 -1.76 -16.73 7.01
C PRO A 91 -1.65 -15.79 8.23
N ARG A 92 -1.05 -14.61 8.08
CA ARG A 92 -0.95 -13.58 9.11
C ARG A 92 -2.17 -12.66 9.13
N GLY A 93 -3.05 -12.80 8.13
CA GLY A 93 -4.26 -11.99 7.98
C GLY A 93 -3.99 -10.54 7.56
N LEU A 94 -2.91 -10.30 6.82
CA LEU A 94 -2.62 -8.97 6.27
C LEU A 94 -3.74 -8.53 5.33
N SER A 95 -4.11 -7.26 5.38
CA SER A 95 -5.21 -6.72 4.57
C SER A 95 -4.71 -6.24 3.20
N ALA A 96 -5.64 -5.98 2.28
CA ALA A 96 -5.31 -5.37 1.00
C ALA A 96 -4.66 -3.98 1.11
N TYR A 97 -4.79 -3.29 2.24
CA TYR A 97 -4.00 -2.08 2.50
C TYR A 97 -2.50 -2.34 2.43
N THR A 98 -2.04 -3.54 2.77
CA THR A 98 -0.61 -3.86 2.82
C THR A 98 0.05 -3.72 1.45
N TRP A 99 -0.52 -4.35 0.41
CA TRP A 99 0.01 -4.23 -0.94
C TRP A 99 -0.30 -2.88 -1.60
N ALA A 100 -1.49 -2.31 -1.34
CA ALA A 100 -1.86 -1.01 -1.91
C ALA A 100 -0.96 0.12 -1.37
N TRP A 101 -0.67 0.12 -0.06
CA TRP A 101 0.27 1.04 0.55
C TRP A 101 1.70 0.79 0.04
N GLY A 102 2.12 -0.47 -0.08
CA GLY A 102 3.41 -0.83 -0.68
C GLY A 102 3.58 -0.25 -2.09
N GLN A 103 2.54 -0.35 -2.94
CA GLN A 103 2.53 0.26 -4.27
C GLN A 103 2.57 1.80 -4.19
N PHE A 104 1.83 2.42 -3.28
CA PHE A 104 1.84 3.87 -3.10
C PHE A 104 3.21 4.39 -2.67
N ILE A 105 3.93 3.67 -1.79
CA ILE A 105 5.31 4.00 -1.41
C ILE A 105 6.30 3.71 -2.54
N ASP A 106 6.11 2.66 -3.37
CA ASP A 106 6.91 2.48 -4.60
C ASP A 106 6.84 3.73 -5.48
N HIS A 107 5.63 4.28 -5.63
CA HIS A 107 5.38 5.48 -6.43
C HIS A 107 5.92 6.76 -5.80
N ASP A 108 6.33 6.72 -4.55
CA ASP A 108 6.97 7.83 -3.84
C ASP A 108 8.50 7.80 -3.96
N ILE A 109 9.13 6.64 -4.14
CA ILE A 109 10.59 6.49 -4.01
C ILE A 109 11.29 5.97 -5.25
N THR A 110 10.62 5.26 -6.18
CA THR A 110 11.31 4.67 -7.33
C THR A 110 10.47 4.68 -8.60
N LEU A 111 11.12 5.09 -9.68
CA LEU A 111 10.59 5.03 -11.05
C LEU A 111 11.74 4.89 -12.04
N VAL A 112 11.72 3.84 -12.84
CA VAL A 112 12.64 3.71 -13.97
C VAL A 112 11.80 3.60 -15.25
N GLY A 113 11.98 4.55 -16.14
CA GLY A 113 11.29 4.62 -17.42
C GLY A 113 11.68 3.50 -18.37
N ASP A 114 10.90 3.31 -19.40
CA ASP A 114 11.22 2.43 -20.51
C ASP A 114 12.04 3.15 -21.58
N HIS A 115 13.03 2.44 -22.15
CA HIS A 115 13.80 2.95 -23.27
C HIS A 115 12.92 3.04 -24.53
N PRO A 116 12.90 4.16 -25.26
CA PRO A 116 11.91 4.40 -26.31
C PRO A 116 11.99 3.45 -27.51
N THR A 117 13.14 2.81 -27.74
CA THR A 117 13.38 2.00 -28.95
C THR A 117 14.01 0.63 -28.71
N GLU A 118 14.61 0.40 -27.54
CA GLU A 118 15.19 -0.92 -27.24
C GLU A 118 14.13 -1.84 -26.67
N THR A 119 13.90 -2.99 -27.31
CA THR A 119 12.96 -4.02 -26.84
C THR A 119 13.68 -5.25 -26.32
N MET A 120 13.02 -5.97 -25.43
CA MET A 120 13.42 -7.28 -24.94
C MET A 120 12.16 -8.14 -24.79
N ASP A 121 11.54 -8.40 -25.95
CA ASP A 121 10.30 -9.14 -26.03
C ASP A 121 10.48 -10.58 -25.50
N ILE A 122 9.44 -11.09 -24.84
CA ILE A 122 9.44 -12.44 -24.25
C ILE A 122 8.73 -13.39 -25.21
N PRO A 123 9.45 -14.36 -25.84
CA PRO A 123 8.80 -15.37 -26.67
C PRO A 123 7.82 -16.21 -25.85
N VAL A 124 6.63 -16.41 -26.39
CA VAL A 124 5.60 -17.25 -25.77
C VAL A 124 5.82 -18.70 -26.23
N PRO A 125 5.87 -19.68 -25.30
CA PRO A 125 5.94 -21.09 -25.67
C PRO A 125 4.75 -21.51 -26.56
N PRO A 126 4.96 -22.31 -27.62
CA PRO A 126 3.86 -22.83 -28.43
C PRO A 126 2.83 -23.58 -27.57
N PHE A 127 1.58 -23.43 -27.89
CA PHE A 127 0.43 -24.00 -27.15
C PHE A 127 0.26 -23.42 -25.73
N ASP A 128 0.79 -22.22 -25.46
CA ASP A 128 0.42 -21.48 -24.27
C ASP A 128 -1.10 -21.25 -24.26
N ALA A 129 -1.76 -21.67 -23.18
CA ALA A 129 -3.23 -21.71 -23.12
C ALA A 129 -3.90 -20.33 -23.29
N PHE A 130 -3.19 -19.24 -22.96
CA PHE A 130 -3.72 -17.88 -23.03
C PHE A 130 -3.20 -17.09 -24.23
N PHE A 131 -1.89 -17.08 -24.47
CA PHE A 131 -1.27 -16.21 -25.46
C PHE A 131 -1.07 -16.88 -26.83
N ASP A 132 -0.82 -18.21 -26.89
CA ASP A 132 -0.62 -18.94 -28.14
C ASP A 132 -1.38 -20.29 -28.16
N PRO A 133 -2.71 -20.31 -27.99
CA PRO A 133 -3.48 -21.56 -27.89
C PRO A 133 -3.47 -22.39 -29.20
N LEU A 134 -3.10 -21.77 -30.32
CA LEU A 134 -3.00 -22.44 -31.60
C LEU A 134 -1.61 -23.05 -31.87
N GLY A 135 -0.62 -22.75 -31.03
CA GLY A 135 0.72 -23.28 -31.13
C GLY A 135 1.51 -22.75 -32.32
N THR A 136 1.33 -21.48 -32.64
CA THR A 136 2.04 -20.83 -33.77
C THR A 136 3.54 -20.70 -33.49
N GLY A 137 3.93 -20.51 -32.25
CA GLY A 137 5.31 -20.25 -31.83
C GLY A 137 5.85 -18.88 -32.28
N GLU A 138 4.99 -17.99 -32.75
CA GLU A 138 5.35 -16.65 -33.23
C GLU A 138 4.93 -15.52 -32.27
N VAL A 139 4.17 -15.84 -31.21
CA VAL A 139 3.64 -14.86 -30.27
C VAL A 139 4.73 -14.41 -29.29
N VAL A 140 4.74 -13.10 -29.01
CA VAL A 140 5.62 -12.50 -27.99
C VAL A 140 4.81 -11.64 -27.03
N ILE A 141 5.27 -11.55 -25.79
CA ILE A 141 4.84 -10.52 -24.84
C ILE A 141 5.83 -9.38 -24.97
N GLY A 142 5.35 -8.21 -25.42
CA GLY A 142 6.19 -7.03 -25.67
C GLY A 142 6.74 -6.47 -24.36
N MET A 143 8.03 -6.11 -24.36
CA MET A 143 8.68 -5.39 -23.27
C MET A 143 9.75 -4.46 -23.83
N HIS A 144 9.69 -3.20 -23.45
CA HIS A 144 10.82 -2.28 -23.63
C HIS A 144 11.87 -2.51 -22.53
N ARG A 145 13.15 -2.37 -22.89
CA ARG A 145 14.22 -2.36 -21.92
C ARG A 145 14.11 -1.11 -21.02
N SER A 146 14.66 -1.19 -19.82
CA SER A 146 14.74 -0.04 -18.93
C SER A 146 15.61 1.07 -19.54
N ASP A 147 15.17 2.32 -19.41
CA ASP A 147 15.99 3.47 -19.76
C ASP A 147 17.27 3.51 -18.90
N TYR A 148 18.34 4.12 -19.44
CA TYR A 148 19.64 4.12 -18.80
C TYR A 148 20.40 5.41 -19.05
N ASP A 149 21.45 5.64 -18.29
CA ASP A 149 22.35 6.77 -18.55
C ASP A 149 23.27 6.44 -19.73
N PRO A 150 23.18 7.18 -20.85
CA PRO A 150 24.01 6.95 -22.03
C PRO A 150 25.52 7.15 -21.80
N ALA A 151 25.93 7.73 -20.67
CA ALA A 151 27.32 7.78 -20.25
C ALA A 151 27.82 6.45 -19.68
N THR A 152 26.93 5.47 -19.46
CA THR A 152 27.22 4.11 -18.98
C THR A 152 27.03 3.08 -20.10
N GLY A 153 27.36 1.80 -19.84
CA GLY A 153 27.27 0.76 -20.88
C GLY A 153 28.39 0.83 -21.92
N THR A 154 29.53 1.41 -21.58
CA THR A 154 30.65 1.64 -22.51
C THR A 154 31.74 0.57 -22.44
N GLY A 155 31.68 -0.32 -21.44
CA GLY A 155 32.63 -1.41 -21.22
C GLY A 155 32.43 -2.06 -19.86
N PRO A 156 33.16 -3.17 -19.57
CA PRO A 156 33.02 -3.88 -18.29
C PRO A 156 33.34 -3.04 -17.05
N ASP A 157 34.20 -2.02 -17.19
CA ASP A 157 34.53 -1.08 -16.10
C ASP A 157 33.44 -0.01 -15.93
N ASN A 158 32.51 0.12 -16.87
CA ASN A 158 31.41 1.07 -16.85
C ASN A 158 30.14 0.42 -17.45
N PRO A 159 29.56 -0.58 -16.78
CA PRO A 159 28.38 -1.26 -17.26
C PRO A 159 27.15 -0.35 -17.29
N ARG A 160 26.13 -0.75 -18.06
CA ARG A 160 24.83 -0.04 -18.16
C ARG A 160 24.20 0.15 -16.78
N ARG A 161 23.79 1.40 -16.48
CA ARG A 161 23.14 1.78 -15.24
C ARG A 161 21.89 2.61 -15.50
N HIS A 162 20.88 2.41 -14.67
CA HIS A 162 19.54 3.01 -14.80
C HIS A 162 19.39 4.20 -13.87
N LYS A 163 18.51 5.13 -14.25
CA LYS A 163 18.22 6.32 -13.44
C LYS A 163 16.91 6.13 -12.67
N ASN A 164 16.86 6.65 -11.45
CA ASN A 164 15.59 6.84 -10.76
C ASN A 164 14.96 8.16 -11.24
N GLY A 165 13.81 8.09 -11.87
CA GLY A 165 13.13 9.26 -12.44
C GLY A 165 12.48 10.19 -11.42
N ILE A 166 12.32 9.74 -10.16
CA ILE A 166 11.72 10.47 -9.05
C ILE A 166 12.68 10.56 -7.87
N THR A 167 12.32 11.27 -6.79
CA THR A 167 13.12 11.32 -5.57
C THR A 167 13.18 9.94 -4.91
N ALA A 168 14.28 9.65 -4.21
CA ALA A 168 14.43 8.42 -3.43
C ALA A 168 13.97 8.59 -1.96
N PHE A 169 13.34 9.71 -1.62
CA PHE A 169 12.91 9.99 -0.26
C PHE A 169 11.42 9.66 -0.08
N ILE A 170 11.04 9.24 1.15
CA ILE A 170 9.62 9.22 1.55
C ILE A 170 9.24 10.67 1.85
N ASP A 171 8.87 11.40 0.80
CA ASP A 171 8.66 12.85 0.84
C ASP A 171 7.33 13.32 0.24
N ALA A 172 6.45 12.35 -0.01
CA ALA A 172 5.15 12.52 -0.66
C ALA A 172 5.27 12.96 -2.14
N SER A 173 6.36 12.59 -2.85
CA SER A 173 6.45 12.84 -4.28
C SER A 173 5.30 12.19 -5.06
N ALA A 174 4.72 11.09 -4.56
CA ALA A 174 3.48 10.49 -5.08
C ALA A 174 2.30 11.48 -5.08
N VAL A 175 2.30 12.47 -4.18
CA VAL A 175 1.28 13.52 -4.08
C VAL A 175 1.64 14.77 -4.89
N TYR A 176 2.93 15.16 -4.89
CA TYR A 176 3.38 16.47 -5.40
C TYR A 176 4.15 16.39 -6.72
N GLY A 177 4.72 15.23 -7.03
CA GLY A 177 5.70 15.06 -8.09
C GLY A 177 7.13 15.37 -7.63
N SER A 178 8.10 15.03 -8.51
CA SER A 178 9.52 15.25 -8.30
C SER A 178 10.09 16.29 -9.25
N ASP A 179 9.23 17.15 -9.83
CA ASP A 179 9.60 18.26 -10.70
C ASP A 179 8.68 19.47 -10.53
N LEU A 180 9.21 20.66 -10.83
CA LEU A 180 8.48 21.91 -10.65
C LEU A 180 7.28 22.08 -11.59
N THR A 181 7.27 21.43 -12.75
CA THR A 181 6.19 21.54 -13.74
C THR A 181 4.95 20.81 -13.21
N ARG A 182 5.11 19.55 -12.78
CA ARG A 182 4.03 18.76 -12.20
C ARG A 182 3.55 19.36 -10.89
N ALA A 183 4.46 19.68 -9.98
CA ALA A 183 4.12 20.30 -8.69
C ALA A 183 3.38 21.63 -8.88
N GLY A 184 3.82 22.47 -9.82
CA GLY A 184 3.16 23.75 -10.15
C GLY A 184 1.78 23.53 -10.77
N TRP A 185 1.62 22.56 -11.66
CA TRP A 185 0.32 22.29 -12.29
C TRP A 185 -0.72 21.81 -11.27
N LEU A 186 -0.32 21.00 -10.29
CA LEU A 186 -1.21 20.47 -9.25
C LEU A 186 -1.70 21.55 -8.27
N ARG A 187 -1.02 22.71 -8.14
CA ARG A 187 -1.38 23.78 -7.19
C ARG A 187 -2.52 24.65 -7.68
N THR A 188 -3.33 25.12 -6.74
CA THR A 188 -4.32 26.19 -6.99
C THR A 188 -3.70 27.59 -6.94
N PHE A 189 -2.50 27.72 -6.31
CA PHE A 189 -1.88 29.00 -5.93
C PHE A 189 -2.79 29.89 -5.07
N SER A 190 -3.62 29.27 -4.25
CA SER A 190 -4.53 29.94 -3.32
C SER A 190 -4.67 29.14 -2.02
N GLY A 191 -4.22 29.73 -0.91
CA GLY A 191 -4.29 29.09 0.41
C GLY A 191 -3.42 27.86 0.57
N GLY A 192 -2.36 27.70 -0.25
CA GLY A 192 -1.46 26.57 -0.24
C GLY A 192 -2.01 25.29 -0.88
N LYS A 193 -3.23 25.29 -1.38
CA LYS A 193 -3.98 24.08 -1.73
C LYS A 193 -3.61 23.46 -3.07
N LEU A 194 -3.78 22.14 -3.16
CA LEU A 194 -3.78 21.37 -4.39
C LEU A 194 -5.18 21.44 -5.06
N LYS A 195 -5.19 21.32 -6.39
CA LYS A 195 -6.41 21.17 -7.19
C LYS A 195 -7.10 19.86 -6.84
N MET A 196 -8.41 19.89 -6.77
CA MET A 196 -9.27 18.72 -6.64
C MET A 196 -10.42 18.85 -7.65
N SER A 197 -10.97 17.73 -8.10
CA SER A 197 -12.22 17.66 -8.85
C SER A 197 -13.42 17.39 -7.94
N ALA A 198 -14.62 17.33 -8.52
CA ALA A 198 -15.83 16.97 -7.80
C ALA A 198 -15.68 15.67 -7.01
N GLY A 199 -16.29 15.58 -5.84
CA GLY A 199 -16.14 14.45 -4.93
C GLY A 199 -14.82 14.43 -4.16
N ASN A 200 -14.05 15.54 -4.16
CA ASN A 200 -12.69 15.60 -3.59
C ASN A 200 -11.76 14.52 -4.14
N LEU A 201 -11.86 14.27 -5.45
CA LEU A 201 -10.94 13.41 -6.20
C LEU A 201 -9.78 14.23 -6.76
N PRO A 202 -8.66 13.61 -7.18
CA PRO A 202 -7.62 14.31 -7.89
C PRO A 202 -8.17 15.04 -9.13
N PRO A 203 -7.55 16.13 -9.58
CA PRO A 203 -8.02 16.84 -10.77
C PRO A 203 -7.85 15.98 -12.02
N PHE A 204 -8.77 16.11 -12.97
CA PHE A 204 -8.59 15.57 -14.32
C PHE A 204 -7.59 16.41 -15.11
N ASN A 205 -6.99 15.81 -16.14
CA ASN A 205 -6.10 16.47 -17.10
C ASN A 205 -6.84 17.48 -18.02
N THR A 206 -7.68 18.34 -17.41
CA THR A 206 -8.52 19.31 -18.12
C THR A 206 -8.25 20.74 -17.62
N LEU A 207 -8.62 21.74 -18.41
CA LEU A 207 -8.46 23.15 -18.06
C LEU A 207 -9.19 23.54 -16.76
N THR A 208 -10.28 22.87 -16.46
CA THR A 208 -11.09 23.10 -15.24
C THR A 208 -10.69 22.19 -14.08
N GLY A 209 -9.96 21.12 -14.35
CA GLY A 209 -9.74 20.02 -13.40
C GLY A 209 -10.93 19.07 -13.27
N GLU A 210 -12.06 19.35 -13.95
CA GLU A 210 -13.27 18.53 -13.91
C GLU A 210 -13.37 17.60 -15.13
N TYR A 211 -14.08 16.49 -14.99
CA TYR A 211 -14.21 15.49 -16.06
C TYR A 211 -14.82 16.04 -17.35
N ASP A 212 -15.79 16.93 -17.28
CA ASP A 212 -16.49 17.52 -18.42
C ASP A 212 -15.70 18.67 -19.10
N GLY A 213 -14.61 19.15 -18.48
CA GLY A 213 -13.73 20.18 -19.04
C GLY A 213 -12.99 19.72 -20.30
N PRO A 214 -12.54 20.66 -21.15
CA PRO A 214 -11.66 20.34 -22.27
C PRO A 214 -10.28 19.93 -21.76
N VAL A 215 -9.61 18.98 -22.44
CA VAL A 215 -8.26 18.53 -22.10
C VAL A 215 -7.29 19.73 -22.08
N ASP A 216 -6.49 19.83 -21.03
CA ASP A 216 -5.43 20.82 -20.88
C ASP A 216 -4.13 20.30 -21.52
N PRO A 217 -3.64 20.91 -22.60
CA PRO A 217 -2.38 20.49 -23.22
C PRO A 217 -1.14 20.71 -22.34
N ALA A 218 -1.26 21.46 -21.25
CA ALA A 218 -0.20 21.68 -20.26
C ALA A 218 -0.29 20.72 -19.06
N ALA A 219 -1.30 19.85 -19.01
CA ALA A 219 -1.40 18.86 -17.96
C ALA A 219 -0.19 17.90 -18.01
N PRO A 220 0.36 17.51 -16.85
CA PRO A 220 1.45 16.55 -16.79
C PRO A 220 1.04 15.21 -17.41
N GLU A 221 1.99 14.57 -18.07
CA GLU A 221 1.80 13.22 -18.61
C GLU A 221 1.51 12.21 -17.49
N MET A 222 0.59 11.29 -17.78
CA MET A 222 0.28 10.14 -16.93
C MET A 222 0.50 8.84 -17.73
N ALA A 223 0.91 7.78 -17.05
CA ALA A 223 1.01 6.46 -17.66
C ALA A 223 -0.42 5.98 -18.02
N MET A 224 -0.71 5.93 -19.32
CA MET A 224 -2.01 5.53 -19.82
C MET A 224 -1.82 4.65 -21.07
N PRO A 225 -1.81 3.33 -20.90
CA PRO A 225 -1.61 2.41 -22.02
C PRO A 225 -2.84 2.31 -22.94
N MET A 226 -3.98 2.90 -22.56
CA MET A 226 -5.24 2.86 -23.28
C MET A 226 -5.38 4.11 -24.20
N PRO A 227 -5.02 4.06 -25.49
CA PRO A 227 -4.97 5.24 -26.35
C PRO A 227 -6.35 5.88 -26.65
N PHE A 228 -7.43 5.19 -26.32
CA PHE A 228 -8.80 5.68 -26.47
C PHE A 228 -9.31 6.45 -25.24
N VAL A 229 -8.63 6.34 -24.08
CA VAL A 229 -8.93 7.12 -22.89
C VAL A 229 -8.21 8.46 -23.00
N GLN A 230 -8.95 9.56 -23.01
CA GLN A 230 -8.40 10.91 -23.16
C GLN A 230 -8.39 11.71 -21.85
N LYS A 231 -9.16 11.28 -20.87
CA LYS A 231 -9.31 11.97 -19.60
C LYS A 231 -8.99 11.02 -18.44
N TRP A 232 -8.09 11.43 -17.62
CA TRP A 232 -7.59 10.69 -16.47
C TRP A 232 -7.25 11.62 -15.32
N PHE A 233 -7.18 11.08 -14.12
CA PHE A 233 -6.76 11.82 -12.95
C PHE A 233 -5.27 12.16 -13.02
N VAL A 234 -4.89 13.34 -12.52
CA VAL A 234 -3.51 13.78 -12.40
C VAL A 234 -3.11 13.81 -10.93
N ALA A 235 -2.00 13.15 -10.60
CA ALA A 235 -1.39 13.14 -9.28
C ALA A 235 0.11 13.39 -9.36
N GLY A 236 0.81 13.31 -8.25
CA GLY A 236 2.25 13.49 -8.19
C GLY A 236 3.02 12.40 -8.94
N ASP A 237 2.59 11.15 -8.88
CA ASP A 237 3.17 10.07 -9.68
C ASP A 237 2.33 9.78 -10.92
N LEU A 238 3.01 9.48 -12.02
CA LEU A 238 2.36 9.26 -13.32
C LEU A 238 1.55 7.94 -13.37
N ARG A 239 1.78 7.00 -12.47
CA ARG A 239 1.12 5.67 -12.39
C ARG A 239 -0.19 5.68 -11.57
N ALA A 240 -0.62 6.82 -11.02
CA ALA A 240 -1.75 6.93 -10.08
C ALA A 240 -3.06 6.32 -10.57
N ASN A 241 -3.26 6.17 -11.90
CA ASN A 241 -4.46 5.60 -12.49
C ASN A 241 -4.40 4.07 -12.69
N GLU A 242 -3.35 3.39 -12.24
CA GLU A 242 -3.18 1.95 -12.52
C GLU A 242 -4.35 1.12 -11.96
N ASN A 243 -4.79 1.43 -10.75
CA ASN A 243 -5.98 0.81 -10.18
C ASN A 243 -6.67 1.74 -9.16
N PRO A 244 -7.96 1.52 -8.84
CA PRO A 244 -8.72 2.42 -7.96
C PRO A 244 -8.28 2.40 -6.50
N MET A 245 -7.68 1.32 -5.98
CA MET A 245 -7.16 1.28 -4.61
C MET A 245 -5.93 2.19 -4.45
N LEU A 246 -5.01 2.12 -5.41
CA LEU A 246 -3.88 3.03 -5.50
C LEU A 246 -4.34 4.49 -5.65
N LEU A 247 -5.27 4.76 -6.58
CA LEU A 247 -5.82 6.10 -6.80
C LEU A 247 -6.47 6.64 -5.51
N SER A 248 -7.11 5.78 -4.73
CA SER A 248 -7.72 6.16 -3.45
C SER A 248 -6.69 6.68 -2.46
N LEU A 249 -5.50 6.10 -2.40
CA LEU A 249 -4.42 6.60 -1.54
C LEU A 249 -3.86 7.93 -2.04
N HIS A 250 -3.68 8.11 -3.36
CA HIS A 250 -3.29 9.41 -3.92
C HIS A 250 -4.33 10.49 -3.56
N ALA A 251 -5.61 10.22 -3.76
CA ALA A 251 -6.69 11.15 -3.42
C ALA A 251 -6.72 11.47 -1.91
N LEU A 252 -6.55 10.46 -1.07
CA LEU A 252 -6.54 10.59 0.39
C LEU A 252 -5.46 11.58 0.86
N PHE A 253 -4.23 11.43 0.37
CA PHE A 253 -3.12 12.29 0.79
C PHE A 253 -3.17 13.70 0.15
N MET A 254 -3.79 13.87 -1.02
CA MET A 254 -4.12 15.19 -1.55
C MET A 254 -5.19 15.91 -0.68
N ARG A 255 -6.20 15.17 -0.19
CA ARG A 255 -7.19 15.69 0.77
C ARG A 255 -6.51 16.09 2.08
N GLU A 256 -5.58 15.27 2.59
CA GLU A 256 -4.84 15.55 3.82
C GLU A 256 -4.01 16.83 3.69
N HIS A 257 -3.34 17.04 2.57
CA HIS A 257 -2.63 18.28 2.29
C HIS A 257 -3.57 19.50 2.37
N ASN A 258 -4.71 19.45 1.70
CA ASN A 258 -5.66 20.56 1.67
C ASN A 258 -6.28 20.84 3.05
N ARG A 259 -6.54 19.78 3.82
CA ARG A 259 -7.02 19.89 5.21
C ARG A 259 -5.97 20.58 6.10
N LEU A 260 -4.71 20.16 5.99
CA LEU A 260 -3.59 20.79 6.73
C LEU A 260 -3.43 22.26 6.35
N CYS A 261 -3.56 22.62 5.07
CA CYS A 261 -3.54 24.03 4.66
C CYS A 261 -4.61 24.87 5.35
N ASP A 262 -5.83 24.33 5.48
CA ASP A 262 -6.92 25.01 6.19
C ASP A 262 -6.62 25.21 7.68
N GLU A 263 -6.09 24.18 8.35
CA GLU A 263 -5.72 24.27 9.76
C GLU A 263 -4.55 25.24 9.99
N LEU A 264 -3.52 25.17 9.16
CA LEU A 264 -2.38 26.08 9.22
C LEU A 264 -2.80 27.54 8.99
N ALA A 265 -3.73 27.80 8.08
CA ALA A 265 -4.25 29.15 7.84
C ALA A 265 -5.02 29.73 9.06
N LEU A 266 -5.68 28.88 9.84
CA LEU A 266 -6.34 29.29 11.08
C LEU A 266 -5.34 29.67 12.18
N VAL A 267 -4.24 28.91 12.28
CA VAL A 267 -3.19 29.15 13.29
C VAL A 267 -2.24 30.27 12.88
N HIS A 268 -1.97 30.37 11.58
CA HIS A 268 -1.05 31.36 11.01
C HIS A 268 -1.76 32.26 9.98
N PRO A 269 -2.70 33.14 10.40
CA PRO A 269 -3.52 33.94 9.48
C PRO A 269 -2.70 34.94 8.64
N GLY A 270 -1.43 35.13 8.95
CA GLY A 270 -0.51 35.99 8.19
C GLY A 270 0.34 35.25 7.15
N TRP A 271 0.24 33.89 7.05
CA TRP A 271 1.00 33.14 6.08
C TRP A 271 0.42 33.28 4.68
N ASN A 272 1.32 33.38 3.70
CA ASN A 272 0.96 33.39 2.29
C ASN A 272 0.78 31.96 1.74
N ASP A 273 0.36 31.87 0.48
CA ASP A 273 0.12 30.61 -0.24
C ASP A 273 1.32 29.66 -0.17
N GLU A 274 2.52 30.17 -0.41
CA GLU A 274 3.74 29.35 -0.43
C GLU A 274 4.11 28.79 0.95
N GLN A 275 3.97 29.59 1.99
CA GLN A 275 4.23 29.15 3.37
C GLN A 275 3.26 28.07 3.82
N LEU A 276 1.98 28.20 3.49
CA LEU A 276 0.97 27.17 3.77
C LEU A 276 1.27 25.88 3.00
N TYR A 277 1.54 26.00 1.70
CA TYR A 277 1.87 24.85 0.84
C TYR A 277 3.08 24.07 1.34
N GLN A 278 4.19 24.75 1.62
CA GLN A 278 5.44 24.08 2.02
C GLN A 278 5.33 23.44 3.40
N GLN A 279 4.63 24.07 4.34
CA GLN A 279 4.44 23.47 5.66
C GLN A 279 3.48 22.26 5.61
N ALA A 280 2.39 22.36 4.87
CA ALA A 280 1.49 21.23 4.67
C ALA A 280 2.21 20.06 3.96
N ARG A 281 3.01 20.33 2.93
CA ARG A 281 3.85 19.34 2.26
C ARG A 281 4.83 18.65 3.20
N LYS A 282 5.51 19.43 4.08
CA LYS A 282 6.42 18.91 5.10
C LYS A 282 5.69 17.93 6.03
N LEU A 283 4.51 18.31 6.52
CA LEU A 283 3.72 17.49 7.44
C LEU A 283 3.18 16.23 6.78
N VAL A 284 2.72 16.30 5.51
CA VAL A 284 2.25 15.10 4.77
C VAL A 284 3.40 14.10 4.61
N GLY A 285 4.58 14.54 4.16
CA GLY A 285 5.74 13.65 4.05
C GLY A 285 6.12 13.03 5.41
N ALA A 286 6.12 13.83 6.48
CA ALA A 286 6.40 13.35 7.83
C ALA A 286 5.38 12.32 8.34
N ILE A 287 4.09 12.50 8.05
CA ILE A 287 3.02 11.53 8.35
C ILE A 287 3.25 10.23 7.57
N MET A 288 3.59 10.31 6.28
CA MET A 288 3.90 9.12 5.48
C MET A 288 5.12 8.37 6.03
N GLN A 289 6.17 9.09 6.44
CA GLN A 289 7.33 8.49 7.11
C GLN A 289 6.91 7.75 8.39
N ALA A 290 6.11 8.36 9.25
CA ALA A 290 5.64 7.73 10.48
C ALA A 290 4.83 6.45 10.19
N ILE A 291 3.88 6.48 9.26
CA ILE A 291 3.10 5.31 8.88
C ILE A 291 4.01 4.19 8.35
N VAL A 292 5.02 4.52 7.53
CA VAL A 292 5.96 3.51 7.02
C VAL A 292 6.75 2.87 8.15
N TYR A 293 7.41 3.67 8.99
CA TYR A 293 8.38 3.15 9.97
C TYR A 293 7.75 2.66 11.28
N GLU A 294 6.63 3.24 11.71
CA GLU A 294 6.01 2.91 12.99
C GLU A 294 4.80 1.95 12.87
N GLU A 295 4.22 1.81 11.65
CA GLU A 295 3.04 0.96 11.48
C GLU A 295 3.27 -0.13 10.42
N TRP A 296 3.57 0.24 9.17
CA TRP A 296 3.58 -0.70 8.05
C TRP A 296 4.75 -1.69 8.08
N LEU A 297 6.01 -1.23 8.17
CA LEU A 297 7.17 -2.12 8.22
C LEU A 297 7.12 -3.11 9.40
N PRO A 298 6.76 -2.67 10.64
CA PRO A 298 6.55 -3.60 11.75
C PRO A 298 5.47 -4.65 11.47
N THR A 299 4.38 -4.27 10.80
CA THR A 299 3.31 -5.22 10.44
C THR A 299 3.80 -6.28 9.45
N LEU A 300 4.74 -5.95 8.56
CA LEU A 300 5.42 -6.93 7.69
C LEU A 300 6.40 -7.86 8.44
N GLY A 301 6.63 -7.63 9.73
CA GLY A 301 7.67 -8.31 10.51
C GLY A 301 9.07 -7.75 10.25
N MET A 302 9.15 -6.55 9.68
CA MET A 302 10.42 -5.86 9.40
C MET A 302 10.72 -4.88 10.53
N HIS A 303 11.69 -5.21 11.36
CA HIS A 303 12.15 -4.36 12.44
C HIS A 303 13.53 -3.80 12.10
N LEU A 304 13.62 -2.47 12.05
CA LEU A 304 14.89 -1.78 11.83
C LEU A 304 15.56 -1.46 13.18
N GLU A 305 16.88 -1.29 13.15
CA GLU A 305 17.59 -0.78 14.32
C GLU A 305 17.03 0.59 14.75
N PRO A 306 17.06 0.92 16.05
CA PRO A 306 16.58 2.21 16.52
C PRO A 306 17.25 3.37 15.79
N TYR A 307 16.48 4.40 15.45
CA TYR A 307 17.01 5.58 14.78
C TYR A 307 18.04 6.29 15.64
N ALA A 308 19.26 6.45 15.12
CA ALA A 308 20.39 7.08 15.83
C ALA A 308 20.66 8.53 15.39
N GLY A 309 19.84 9.09 14.52
CA GLY A 309 20.00 10.41 13.93
C GLY A 309 20.42 10.36 12.46
N TYR A 310 20.34 11.52 11.78
CA TYR A 310 20.75 11.66 10.40
C TYR A 310 22.26 11.38 10.22
N GLN A 311 22.59 10.61 9.20
CA GLN A 311 23.95 10.21 8.84
C GLN A 311 24.30 10.75 7.44
N ASP A 312 25.22 11.71 7.37
CA ASP A 312 25.58 12.41 6.13
C ASP A 312 26.48 11.60 5.19
N ASP A 313 26.95 10.45 5.61
CA ASP A 313 27.69 9.45 4.84
C ASP A 313 26.81 8.29 4.32
N VAL A 314 25.50 8.27 4.66
CA VAL A 314 24.54 7.29 4.15
C VAL A 314 23.86 7.81 2.89
N ASP A 315 24.05 7.11 1.77
CA ASP A 315 23.38 7.38 0.50
C ASP A 315 21.96 6.77 0.50
N PRO A 316 20.88 7.58 0.46
CA PRO A 316 19.52 7.08 0.38
C PRO A 316 19.12 6.57 -1.02
N GLY A 317 20.02 6.67 -2.02
CA GLY A 317 19.75 6.25 -3.39
C GLY A 317 19.21 4.83 -3.49
N ILE A 318 18.24 4.63 -4.38
CA ILE A 318 17.54 3.34 -4.51
C ILE A 318 18.48 2.28 -5.11
N LEU A 319 18.53 1.12 -4.47
CA LEU A 319 19.28 -0.04 -4.96
C LEU A 319 18.62 -0.61 -6.23
N ASN A 320 19.43 -0.93 -7.24
CA ASN A 320 18.94 -1.60 -8.45
C ASN A 320 18.23 -2.94 -8.11
N THR A 321 18.77 -3.70 -7.16
CA THR A 321 18.18 -4.96 -6.65
C THR A 321 16.84 -4.76 -5.95
N PHE A 322 16.67 -3.67 -5.22
CA PHE A 322 15.41 -3.28 -4.60
C PHE A 322 14.36 -2.99 -5.68
N SER A 323 14.63 -2.06 -6.60
CA SER A 323 13.70 -1.62 -7.64
C SER A 323 13.38 -2.70 -8.68
N ALA A 324 14.35 -3.58 -9.02
CA ALA A 324 14.18 -4.59 -10.07
C ALA A 324 13.66 -5.94 -9.55
N ALA A 325 13.76 -6.22 -8.26
CA ALA A 325 13.36 -7.51 -7.70
C ALA A 325 12.69 -7.39 -6.32
N ALA A 326 13.41 -7.01 -5.26
CA ALA A 326 12.92 -7.18 -3.88
C ALA A 326 11.62 -6.41 -3.59
N TYR A 327 11.48 -5.18 -4.07
CA TYR A 327 10.27 -4.37 -3.83
C TYR A 327 9.11 -4.69 -4.78
N ARG A 328 9.29 -5.64 -5.72
CA ARG A 328 8.21 -6.20 -6.56
C ARG A 328 7.47 -7.34 -5.89
N TYR A 329 7.67 -7.52 -4.60
CA TYR A 329 7.06 -8.58 -3.79
C TYR A 329 5.54 -8.55 -3.81
N GLY A 330 4.95 -7.36 -3.75
CA GLY A 330 3.51 -7.16 -3.70
C GLY A 330 2.74 -7.74 -4.89
N HIS A 331 3.42 -8.05 -6.01
CA HIS A 331 2.76 -8.67 -7.16
C HIS A 331 2.22 -10.08 -6.88
N SER A 332 2.69 -10.79 -5.85
CA SER A 332 2.10 -12.06 -5.42
C SER A 332 0.95 -11.89 -4.43
N THR A 333 0.87 -10.75 -3.73
CA THR A 333 -0.10 -10.56 -2.63
C THR A 333 -1.40 -9.87 -3.05
N ILE A 334 -1.53 -9.44 -4.31
CA ILE A 334 -2.68 -8.69 -4.82
C ILE A 334 -3.92 -9.58 -4.94
N ASN A 335 -5.07 -9.04 -4.54
CA ASN A 335 -6.36 -9.70 -4.67
C ASN A 335 -6.93 -9.57 -6.09
N SER A 336 -7.61 -10.62 -6.59
CA SER A 336 -8.28 -10.59 -7.89
C SER A 336 -9.55 -9.73 -7.88
N ALA A 337 -10.28 -9.68 -6.77
CA ALA A 337 -11.45 -8.83 -6.59
C ALA A 337 -11.10 -7.63 -5.71
N LEU A 338 -11.43 -6.44 -6.18
CA LEU A 338 -11.34 -5.19 -5.44
C LEU A 338 -12.70 -4.90 -4.83
N LEU A 339 -12.80 -5.02 -3.51
CA LEU A 339 -14.07 -4.88 -2.80
C LEU A 339 -14.50 -3.41 -2.75
N ARG A 340 -15.78 -3.18 -2.98
CA ARG A 340 -16.45 -1.87 -2.86
C ARG A 340 -17.56 -1.99 -1.83
N MET A 341 -17.35 -1.41 -0.64
CA MET A 341 -18.22 -1.63 0.50
C MET A 341 -18.79 -0.32 1.05
N ASP A 342 -20.02 -0.38 1.54
CA ASP A 342 -20.64 0.69 2.32
C ASP A 342 -20.21 0.65 3.81
N HIS A 343 -20.69 1.61 4.60
CA HIS A 343 -20.38 1.72 6.02
C HIS A 343 -20.95 0.59 6.88
N GLU A 344 -21.95 -0.12 6.38
CA GLU A 344 -22.55 -1.28 7.01
C GLU A 344 -21.86 -2.60 6.66
N GLY A 345 -20.89 -2.55 5.74
CA GLY A 345 -20.15 -3.72 5.25
C GLY A 345 -20.87 -4.50 4.16
N ASN A 346 -21.86 -3.90 3.52
CA ASN A 346 -22.47 -4.51 2.34
C ASN A 346 -21.70 -4.10 1.09
N THR A 347 -21.65 -4.98 0.09
CA THR A 347 -21.14 -4.63 -1.23
C THR A 347 -22.01 -3.53 -1.85
N MET A 348 -21.38 -2.52 -2.45
CA MET A 348 -22.07 -1.45 -3.18
C MET A 348 -23.01 -2.02 -4.25
N PRO A 349 -24.10 -1.29 -4.63
CA PRO A 349 -25.02 -1.74 -5.68
C PRO A 349 -24.35 -2.08 -7.02
N GLU A 350 -23.24 -1.41 -7.34
CA GLU A 350 -22.42 -1.62 -8.53
C GLU A 350 -21.60 -2.93 -8.47
N GLY A 351 -21.57 -3.58 -7.29
CA GLY A 351 -20.80 -4.80 -7.04
C GLY A 351 -19.30 -4.54 -6.85
N ASP A 352 -18.56 -5.60 -6.53
CA ASP A 352 -17.09 -5.57 -6.55
C ASP A 352 -16.59 -5.57 -7.99
N ILE A 353 -15.35 -5.10 -8.20
CA ILE A 353 -14.75 -5.07 -9.53
C ILE A 353 -13.54 -6.00 -9.58
N LEU A 354 -13.36 -6.75 -10.67
CA LEU A 354 -12.15 -7.54 -10.86
C LEU A 354 -10.97 -6.63 -11.22
N LEU A 355 -9.79 -6.96 -10.73
CA LEU A 355 -8.59 -6.18 -10.99
C LEU A 355 -8.35 -5.98 -12.49
N ARG A 356 -8.57 -7.02 -13.32
CA ARG A 356 -8.43 -6.95 -14.79
C ARG A 356 -9.34 -5.94 -15.48
N ASP A 357 -10.48 -5.61 -14.85
CA ASP A 357 -11.48 -4.66 -15.36
C ASP A 357 -11.30 -3.26 -14.76
N ALA A 358 -10.44 -3.16 -13.74
CA ALA A 358 -10.20 -1.93 -12.96
C ALA A 358 -8.98 -1.11 -13.45
N TYR A 359 -8.11 -1.73 -14.29
CA TYR A 359 -6.90 -1.05 -14.74
C TYR A 359 -7.20 0.17 -15.60
N PHE A 360 -6.60 1.32 -15.24
CA PHE A 360 -6.70 2.59 -15.97
C PHE A 360 -8.16 3.00 -16.27
N ASN A 361 -9.07 2.63 -15.36
CA ASN A 361 -10.50 2.84 -15.47
C ASN A 361 -10.98 3.90 -14.45
N PRO A 362 -11.00 5.19 -14.81
CA PRO A 362 -11.48 6.23 -13.89
C PRO A 362 -12.95 6.09 -13.53
N ASP A 363 -13.77 5.47 -14.41
CA ASP A 363 -15.20 5.23 -14.15
C ASP A 363 -15.39 4.30 -12.94
N ALA A 364 -14.43 3.41 -12.66
CA ALA A 364 -14.49 2.53 -11.49
C ALA A 364 -14.61 3.29 -10.16
N VAL A 365 -14.08 4.53 -10.09
CA VAL A 365 -14.21 5.40 -8.92
C VAL A 365 -15.41 6.32 -9.02
N LEU A 366 -15.71 6.82 -10.24
CA LEU A 366 -16.82 7.74 -10.47
C LEU A 366 -18.19 7.09 -10.26
N GLU A 367 -18.34 5.82 -10.63
CA GLU A 367 -19.63 5.09 -10.53
C GLU A 367 -20.04 4.79 -9.08
N VAL A 368 -19.11 4.83 -8.13
CA VAL A 368 -19.37 4.59 -6.69
C VAL A 368 -19.20 5.86 -5.85
N ASP A 369 -19.30 7.04 -6.48
CA ASP A 369 -19.22 8.36 -5.85
C ASP A 369 -17.96 8.62 -5.03
N GLY A 370 -16.82 7.97 -5.37
CA GLY A 370 -15.56 8.31 -4.74
C GLY A 370 -14.69 7.12 -4.31
N ILE A 371 -13.80 7.42 -3.37
CA ILE A 371 -12.77 6.47 -2.90
C ILE A 371 -13.19 5.69 -1.65
N GLU A 372 -14.20 6.16 -0.94
CA GLU A 372 -14.61 5.63 0.35
C GLU A 372 -14.95 4.13 0.31
N PRO A 373 -15.70 3.62 -0.71
CA PRO A 373 -15.99 2.20 -0.82
C PRO A 373 -14.74 1.31 -0.93
N TYR A 374 -13.70 1.79 -1.61
CA TYR A 374 -12.43 1.06 -1.73
C TYR A 374 -11.63 1.10 -0.42
N LEU A 375 -11.59 2.26 0.27
CA LEU A 375 -10.93 2.38 1.56
C LEU A 375 -11.57 1.45 2.60
N ILE A 376 -12.88 1.29 2.57
CA ILE A 376 -13.61 0.34 3.44
C ILE A 376 -13.29 -1.10 3.01
N GLY A 377 -13.40 -1.41 1.72
CA GLY A 377 -13.16 -2.76 1.19
C GLY A 377 -11.76 -3.29 1.48
N MET A 378 -10.72 -2.45 1.31
CA MET A 378 -9.33 -2.84 1.61
C MET A 378 -9.11 -3.32 3.04
N SER A 379 -9.85 -2.78 4.02
CA SER A 379 -9.68 -3.13 5.44
C SER A 379 -10.25 -4.50 5.81
N THR A 380 -11.11 -5.07 4.98
CA THR A 380 -11.88 -6.28 5.29
C THR A 380 -11.36 -7.53 4.58
N VAL A 381 -10.65 -7.37 3.48
CA VAL A 381 -10.15 -8.49 2.68
C VAL A 381 -8.71 -8.82 3.04
N VAL A 382 -8.43 -10.10 3.27
CA VAL A 382 -7.07 -10.61 3.44
C VAL A 382 -6.37 -10.60 2.08
N GLU A 383 -5.14 -10.10 2.02
CA GLU A 383 -4.33 -10.17 0.80
C GLU A 383 -3.94 -11.63 0.47
N GLN A 384 -3.44 -11.87 -0.73
CA GLN A 384 -2.96 -13.19 -1.10
C GLN A 384 -1.65 -13.51 -0.39
N ASN A 385 -1.36 -14.79 -0.21
CA ASN A 385 -0.11 -15.24 0.40
C ASN A 385 1.11 -14.78 -0.42
N PHE A 386 2.19 -14.41 0.27
CA PHE A 386 3.47 -14.11 -0.34
C PHE A 386 4.18 -15.42 -0.70
N ASP A 387 4.09 -15.84 -1.95
CA ASP A 387 4.73 -17.06 -2.47
C ASP A 387 4.87 -17.01 -4.00
N CYS A 388 5.29 -18.13 -4.60
CA CYS A 388 5.34 -18.30 -6.05
C CYS A 388 3.95 -18.56 -6.66
N LYS A 389 2.90 -17.84 -6.20
CA LYS A 389 1.57 -17.89 -6.82
C LYS A 389 1.10 -16.47 -7.10
N VAL A 390 0.61 -16.26 -8.30
CA VAL A 390 0.12 -14.96 -8.76
C VAL A 390 -1.18 -15.14 -9.50
N ILE A 391 -2.14 -14.28 -9.22
CA ILE A 391 -3.48 -14.31 -9.83
C ILE A 391 -3.42 -14.14 -11.35
N ASP A 392 -4.37 -14.75 -12.05
CA ASP A 392 -4.44 -14.67 -13.52
C ASP A 392 -4.69 -13.24 -14.05
N ASP A 393 -5.30 -12.37 -13.23
CA ASP A 393 -5.46 -10.95 -13.56
C ASP A 393 -4.13 -10.25 -13.84
N LEU A 394 -3.04 -10.72 -13.21
CA LEU A 394 -1.67 -10.22 -13.41
C LEU A 394 -0.86 -11.05 -14.39
N ARG A 395 -1.10 -12.39 -14.45
CA ARG A 395 -0.31 -13.29 -15.28
C ARG A 395 -0.80 -13.38 -16.72
N ASN A 396 -2.09 -13.18 -16.95
CA ASN A 396 -2.70 -13.41 -18.25
C ASN A 396 -3.50 -12.20 -18.76
N PHE A 397 -3.91 -11.29 -17.87
CA PHE A 397 -4.82 -10.19 -18.18
C PHE A 397 -4.31 -8.82 -17.74
N LEU A 398 -3.00 -8.67 -17.45
CA LEU A 398 -2.45 -7.38 -17.08
C LEU A 398 -2.68 -6.37 -18.22
N PHE A 399 -3.43 -5.31 -17.92
CA PHE A 399 -3.78 -4.21 -18.85
C PHE A 399 -4.65 -4.60 -20.06
N GLY A 400 -5.20 -5.81 -20.08
CA GLY A 400 -6.11 -6.24 -21.11
C GLY A 400 -6.11 -7.76 -21.34
N PRO A 401 -6.94 -8.26 -22.27
CA PRO A 401 -6.96 -9.67 -22.60
C PRO A 401 -5.76 -10.08 -23.47
N PRO A 402 -5.34 -11.36 -23.41
CA PRO A 402 -4.28 -11.88 -24.25
C PRO A 402 -4.56 -11.64 -25.74
N GLY A 403 -3.54 -11.17 -26.47
CA GLY A 403 -3.65 -10.83 -27.89
C GLY A 403 -4.31 -9.47 -28.19
N ALA A 404 -4.76 -8.76 -27.15
CA ALA A 404 -5.35 -7.41 -27.28
C ALA A 404 -4.83 -6.46 -26.18
N GLY A 405 -3.51 -6.47 -25.96
CA GLY A 405 -2.81 -5.63 -24.99
C GLY A 405 -2.47 -6.31 -23.66
N GLY A 406 -2.99 -7.51 -23.41
CA GLY A 406 -2.72 -8.25 -22.18
C GLY A 406 -1.26 -8.70 -22.08
N LEU A 407 -0.70 -8.58 -20.87
CA LEU A 407 0.68 -8.91 -20.53
C LEU A 407 0.74 -9.94 -19.39
N ASP A 408 1.93 -10.46 -19.13
CA ASP A 408 2.25 -11.32 -17.99
C ASP A 408 3.23 -10.60 -17.05
N LEU A 409 2.73 -10.11 -15.91
CA LEU A 409 3.56 -9.38 -14.95
C LEU A 409 4.69 -10.23 -14.35
N VAL A 410 4.46 -11.53 -14.14
CA VAL A 410 5.49 -12.45 -13.66
C VAL A 410 6.63 -12.55 -14.66
N ALA A 411 6.30 -12.81 -15.94
CA ALA A 411 7.30 -12.88 -17.00
C ALA A 411 8.04 -11.54 -17.17
N LEU A 412 7.33 -10.41 -17.05
CA LEU A 412 7.93 -9.07 -17.09
C LEU A 412 8.88 -8.83 -15.90
N ASN A 413 8.54 -9.24 -14.68
CA ASN A 413 9.41 -9.09 -13.51
C ASN A 413 10.71 -9.87 -13.66
N ILE A 414 10.62 -11.13 -14.09
CA ILE A 414 11.78 -11.97 -14.36
C ILE A 414 12.67 -11.32 -15.42
N ASN A 415 12.06 -10.92 -16.54
CA ASN A 415 12.77 -10.32 -17.66
C ASN A 415 13.40 -8.96 -17.30
N ARG A 416 12.74 -8.18 -16.44
CA ARG A 416 13.24 -6.89 -15.95
C ARG A 416 14.49 -7.06 -15.07
N GLY A 417 14.57 -8.09 -14.23
CA GLY A 417 15.77 -8.40 -13.48
C GLY A 417 16.95 -8.72 -14.40
N ARG A 418 16.70 -9.48 -15.48
CA ARG A 418 17.71 -9.81 -16.51
C ARG A 418 18.13 -8.58 -17.32
N ASP A 419 17.18 -7.73 -17.71
CA ASP A 419 17.41 -6.46 -18.39
C ASP A 419 18.30 -5.52 -17.59
N ARG A 420 18.10 -5.49 -16.27
CA ARG A 420 18.87 -4.63 -15.37
C ARG A 420 20.15 -5.25 -14.84
N GLY A 421 20.57 -6.38 -15.42
CA GLY A 421 21.84 -7.03 -15.11
C GLY A 421 21.91 -7.58 -13.69
N LEU A 422 20.81 -8.08 -13.13
CA LEU A 422 20.86 -8.76 -11.84
C LEU A 422 21.57 -10.12 -11.99
N PRO A 423 22.47 -10.49 -11.05
CA PRO A 423 23.14 -11.80 -11.05
C PRO A 423 22.11 -12.92 -10.84
N ASP A 424 22.53 -14.17 -10.75
CA ASP A 424 21.70 -15.25 -10.25
C ASP A 424 21.40 -15.08 -8.75
N PHE A 425 20.39 -15.80 -8.26
CA PHE A 425 19.92 -15.67 -6.89
C PHE A 425 20.96 -16.06 -5.85
N SER A 426 21.79 -17.11 -6.10
CA SER A 426 22.85 -17.54 -5.19
C SER A 426 23.96 -16.50 -5.07
N THR A 427 24.37 -15.92 -6.21
CA THR A 427 25.32 -14.79 -6.24
C THR A 427 24.76 -13.58 -5.50
N LEU A 428 23.50 -13.22 -5.75
CA LEU A 428 22.85 -12.11 -5.05
C LEU A 428 22.83 -12.30 -3.52
N ARG A 429 22.53 -13.50 -3.04
CA ARG A 429 22.59 -13.81 -1.60
C ARG A 429 23.98 -13.52 -1.02
N THR A 430 25.01 -13.97 -1.72
CA THR A 430 26.41 -13.74 -1.31
C THR A 430 26.76 -12.25 -1.27
N ASP A 431 26.29 -11.46 -2.23
CA ASP A 431 26.48 -10.01 -2.27
C ASP A 431 25.81 -9.28 -1.09
N PHE A 432 24.85 -9.93 -0.46
CA PHE A 432 24.16 -9.43 0.74
C PHE A 432 24.51 -10.23 2.02
N ASP A 433 25.71 -10.81 2.07
CA ASP A 433 26.28 -11.53 3.21
C ASP A 433 25.47 -12.76 3.67
N LEU A 434 24.66 -13.33 2.78
CA LEU A 434 23.91 -14.56 3.02
C LEU A 434 24.66 -15.78 2.43
N ALA A 435 24.40 -16.96 2.98
CA ALA A 435 25.01 -18.18 2.48
C ALA A 435 24.64 -18.45 1.02
N PRO A 436 25.61 -18.85 0.15
CA PRO A 436 25.31 -19.29 -1.20
C PRO A 436 24.46 -20.56 -1.18
N LEU A 437 23.74 -20.80 -2.26
CA LEU A 437 22.95 -22.01 -2.46
C LEU A 437 23.81 -23.08 -3.14
N THR A 438 23.66 -24.32 -2.71
CA THR A 438 24.34 -25.49 -3.30
C THR A 438 23.35 -26.49 -3.88
N ASP A 439 22.10 -26.43 -3.42
CA ASP A 439 21.01 -27.30 -3.83
C ASP A 439 19.69 -26.53 -3.79
N PHE A 440 18.66 -27.01 -4.48
CA PHE A 440 17.34 -26.40 -4.47
C PHE A 440 16.65 -26.50 -3.10
N SER A 441 17.00 -27.48 -2.28
CA SER A 441 16.56 -27.60 -0.89
C SER A 441 17.14 -26.52 0.04
N ASP A 442 18.17 -25.78 -0.39
CA ASP A 442 18.69 -24.62 0.34
C ASP A 442 17.80 -23.38 0.15
N VAL A 443 16.94 -23.38 -0.88
CA VAL A 443 15.98 -22.28 -1.13
C VAL A 443 14.79 -22.40 -0.19
N THR A 444 14.23 -23.61 -0.05
CA THR A 444 12.99 -23.85 0.69
C THR A 444 12.96 -25.28 1.26
N ALA A 445 12.37 -25.42 2.44
CA ALA A 445 12.10 -26.70 3.06
C ALA A 445 10.90 -27.45 2.43
N ASP A 446 10.09 -26.77 1.59
CA ASP A 446 9.01 -27.43 0.84
C ASP A 446 9.59 -28.28 -0.30
N PRO A 447 9.54 -29.62 -0.20
CA PRO A 447 10.14 -30.50 -1.21
C PRO A 447 9.43 -30.40 -2.57
N LEU A 448 8.16 -29.97 -2.61
CA LEU A 448 7.43 -29.81 -3.88
C LEU A 448 7.90 -28.55 -4.60
N MET A 449 8.12 -27.45 -3.88
CA MET A 449 8.67 -26.23 -4.45
C MET A 449 10.14 -26.42 -4.87
N ALA A 450 10.97 -27.05 -4.04
CA ALA A 450 12.37 -27.36 -4.38
C ALA A 450 12.44 -28.20 -5.68
N MET A 451 11.65 -29.26 -5.78
CA MET A 451 11.56 -30.08 -7.00
C MET A 451 11.00 -29.29 -8.21
N ALA A 452 10.06 -28.39 -8.01
CA ALA A 452 9.53 -27.56 -9.09
C ALA A 452 10.60 -26.59 -9.62
N LEU A 453 11.37 -25.96 -8.73
CA LEU A 453 12.52 -25.13 -9.08
C LEU A 453 13.58 -25.94 -9.86
N GLU A 454 13.93 -27.15 -9.39
CA GLU A 454 14.87 -28.04 -10.06
C GLU A 454 14.39 -28.41 -11.48
N ASN A 455 13.13 -28.78 -11.63
CA ASN A 455 12.57 -29.12 -12.94
C ASN A 455 12.59 -27.92 -13.92
N VAL A 456 12.44 -26.70 -13.42
CA VAL A 456 12.41 -25.49 -14.25
C VAL A 456 13.83 -25.00 -14.55
N TYR A 457 14.68 -24.84 -13.54
CA TYR A 457 15.99 -24.21 -13.68
C TYR A 457 17.14 -25.18 -13.93
N GLN A 458 17.01 -26.43 -13.52
CA GLN A 458 17.98 -27.52 -13.64
C GLN A 458 19.31 -27.32 -12.86
N GLU A 459 19.72 -26.08 -12.66
CA GLU A 459 20.91 -25.68 -11.91
C GLU A 459 20.54 -24.54 -10.96
N VAL A 460 20.96 -24.64 -9.70
CA VAL A 460 20.56 -23.71 -8.65
C VAL A 460 21.09 -22.29 -8.87
N ASP A 461 22.24 -22.18 -9.54
CA ASP A 461 22.89 -20.91 -9.93
C ASP A 461 22.25 -20.25 -11.17
N ARG A 462 21.11 -20.77 -11.64
CA ARG A 462 20.29 -20.14 -12.70
C ARG A 462 19.02 -19.48 -12.19
N ILE A 463 18.69 -19.61 -10.92
CA ILE A 463 17.47 -19.04 -10.37
C ILE A 463 17.52 -17.51 -10.51
N ASP A 464 16.44 -16.95 -11.07
CA ASP A 464 16.29 -15.50 -11.13
C ASP A 464 16.03 -14.92 -9.72
N PRO A 465 16.62 -13.77 -9.35
CA PRO A 465 16.50 -13.21 -8.00
C PRO A 465 15.06 -13.05 -7.50
N TRP A 466 14.17 -12.51 -8.31
CA TRP A 466 12.76 -12.31 -7.93
C TRP A 466 12.05 -13.64 -7.65
N VAL A 467 12.32 -14.68 -8.45
CA VAL A 467 11.76 -16.02 -8.25
C VAL A 467 12.30 -16.65 -6.97
N GLY A 468 13.62 -16.56 -6.75
CA GLY A 468 14.25 -17.09 -5.55
C GLY A 468 13.72 -16.46 -4.28
N MET A 469 13.54 -15.13 -4.24
CA MET A 469 12.98 -14.41 -3.09
C MET A 469 11.54 -14.82 -2.75
N LEU A 470 10.72 -15.13 -3.77
CA LEU A 470 9.35 -15.59 -3.57
C LEU A 470 9.25 -17.07 -3.18
N ALA A 471 10.29 -17.84 -3.49
CA ALA A 471 10.37 -19.26 -3.17
C ALA A 471 11.03 -19.55 -1.82
N GLU A 472 11.77 -18.59 -1.25
CA GLU A 472 12.41 -18.75 0.07
C GLU A 472 11.38 -18.96 1.18
N ASP A 473 11.73 -19.80 2.15
CA ASP A 473 10.96 -19.90 3.39
C ASP A 473 10.96 -18.56 4.13
N HIS A 474 9.79 -18.16 4.62
CA HIS A 474 9.64 -16.93 5.38
C HIS A 474 10.43 -16.99 6.69
N MET A 475 10.97 -15.86 7.10
CA MET A 475 11.50 -15.70 8.45
C MET A 475 10.37 -15.80 9.49
N PRO A 476 10.65 -16.26 10.72
CA PRO A 476 9.64 -16.32 11.77
C PRO A 476 8.94 -14.97 11.98
N ASP A 477 7.62 -14.98 12.04
CA ASP A 477 6.76 -13.80 12.24
C ASP A 477 6.92 -12.68 11.19
N ALA A 478 7.50 -12.99 10.02
CA ALA A 478 7.73 -12.06 8.93
C ALA A 478 7.04 -12.47 7.63
N LEU A 479 6.81 -11.51 6.75
CA LEU A 479 6.26 -11.75 5.41
C LEU A 479 7.34 -12.32 4.46
N PHE A 480 8.61 -12.04 4.70
CA PHE A 480 9.70 -12.27 3.76
C PHE A 480 10.66 -13.37 4.21
N GLY A 481 11.28 -14.03 3.23
CA GLY A 481 12.48 -14.82 3.42
C GLY A 481 13.73 -13.95 3.65
N PRO A 482 14.88 -14.57 4.02
CA PRO A 482 16.09 -13.84 4.42
C PRO A 482 16.60 -12.86 3.37
N THR A 483 16.56 -13.21 2.08
CA THR A 483 17.14 -12.39 1.02
C THR A 483 16.33 -11.12 0.79
N ALA A 484 15.01 -11.25 0.61
CA ALA A 484 14.13 -10.10 0.47
C ALA A 484 14.19 -9.20 1.71
N MET A 485 14.13 -9.79 2.92
CA MET A 485 14.22 -9.06 4.18
C MET A 485 15.51 -8.22 4.27
N THR A 486 16.66 -8.81 3.97
CA THR A 486 17.96 -8.12 4.05
C THR A 486 18.02 -6.92 3.10
N ILE A 487 17.57 -7.09 1.86
CA ILE A 487 17.60 -6.01 0.86
C ILE A 487 16.64 -4.88 1.25
N LEU A 488 15.42 -5.23 1.68
CA LEU A 488 14.41 -4.27 2.09
C LEU A 488 14.82 -3.50 3.34
N GLN A 489 15.32 -4.19 4.37
CA GLN A 489 15.83 -3.55 5.60
C GLN A 489 16.97 -2.58 5.28
N ARG A 490 17.94 -2.99 4.46
CA ARG A 490 19.04 -2.13 4.04
C ARG A 490 18.53 -0.87 3.35
N GLN A 491 17.59 -1.00 2.41
CA GLN A 491 17.06 0.14 1.68
C GLN A 491 16.26 1.07 2.60
N PHE A 492 15.31 0.56 3.38
CA PHE A 492 14.50 1.41 4.26
C PHE A 492 15.34 2.06 5.37
N THR A 493 16.39 1.39 5.86
CA THR A 493 17.36 2.02 6.78
C THR A 493 18.07 3.19 6.09
N SER A 494 18.55 3.02 4.85
CA SER A 494 19.22 4.10 4.12
C SER A 494 18.29 5.27 3.81
N LEU A 495 17.01 5.00 3.46
CA LEU A 495 15.99 6.02 3.23
C LEU A 495 15.69 6.85 4.48
N ARG A 496 15.78 6.24 5.67
CA ARG A 496 15.55 6.91 6.95
C ARG A 496 16.79 7.67 7.43
N ASP A 497 17.92 6.98 7.48
CA ASP A 497 19.14 7.48 8.13
C ASP A 497 19.87 8.49 7.24
N GLY A 498 19.75 8.36 5.92
CA GLY A 498 20.32 9.29 4.92
C GLY A 498 19.41 10.49 4.59
N ASP A 499 18.24 10.61 5.21
CA ASP A 499 17.31 11.72 4.99
C ASP A 499 17.43 12.81 6.04
N ARG A 500 18.01 13.96 5.67
CA ARG A 500 18.14 15.12 6.57
C ARG A 500 16.80 15.70 7.02
N PHE A 501 15.73 15.49 6.25
CA PHE A 501 14.37 15.91 6.55
C PHE A 501 13.50 14.78 7.10
N TYR A 502 14.11 13.66 7.55
CA TYR A 502 13.36 12.68 8.33
C TYR A 502 12.74 13.36 9.56
N PHE A 503 11.46 13.11 9.83
CA PHE A 503 10.69 13.92 10.78
C PHE A 503 11.32 14.00 12.19
N GLU A 504 12.00 12.95 12.64
CA GLU A 504 12.67 12.97 13.95
C GLU A 504 13.91 13.87 13.97
N HIS A 505 14.58 14.04 12.84
CA HIS A 505 15.75 14.90 12.72
C HIS A 505 15.39 16.36 12.39
N ASP A 506 14.32 16.60 11.63
CA ASP A 506 13.98 17.93 11.11
C ASP A 506 13.95 18.98 12.23
N PRO A 507 14.88 19.98 12.24
CA PRO A 507 14.98 20.97 13.31
C PRO A 507 13.84 21.99 13.30
N TRP A 508 13.03 22.02 12.23
CA TRP A 508 11.90 22.93 12.08
C TRP A 508 10.58 22.35 12.57
N LEU A 509 10.61 21.11 13.06
CA LEU A 509 9.49 20.48 13.79
C LEU A 509 9.74 20.56 15.29
N THR A 510 8.75 21.04 16.04
CA THR A 510 8.79 21.03 17.51
C THR A 510 8.73 19.61 18.06
N SER A 511 9.08 19.42 19.33
CA SER A 511 8.98 18.10 19.99
C SER A 511 7.53 17.59 20.00
N GLU A 512 6.58 18.49 20.25
CA GLU A 512 5.15 18.19 20.25
C GLU A 512 4.65 17.76 18.86
N GLU A 513 5.11 18.43 17.78
CA GLU A 513 4.81 18.03 16.40
C GLU A 513 5.40 16.66 16.07
N LYS A 514 6.65 16.38 16.47
CA LYS A 514 7.30 15.07 16.27
C LYS A 514 6.54 13.96 17.00
N ASP A 515 6.14 14.18 18.24
CA ASP A 515 5.37 13.21 19.01
C ASP A 515 3.98 12.96 18.38
N TRP A 516 3.33 14.02 17.91
CA TRP A 516 2.08 13.89 17.18
C TRP A 516 2.26 13.13 15.87
N ILE A 517 3.27 13.45 15.05
CA ILE A 517 3.57 12.75 13.79
C ILE A 517 3.83 11.27 14.07
N ARG A 518 4.66 10.95 15.06
CA ARG A 518 4.97 9.55 15.43
C ARG A 518 3.72 8.75 15.83
N SER A 519 2.73 9.41 16.41
CA SER A 519 1.48 8.76 16.79
C SER A 519 0.49 8.54 15.64
N GLN A 520 0.76 9.10 14.44
CA GLN A 520 -0.17 9.00 13.31
C GLN A 520 -0.17 7.61 12.71
N ARG A 521 -1.38 7.11 12.45
CA ARG A 521 -1.66 5.88 11.71
C ARG A 521 -2.39 6.18 10.40
N LEU A 522 -2.37 5.25 9.47
CA LEU A 522 -3.12 5.41 8.22
C LEU A 522 -4.62 5.58 8.49
N SER A 523 -5.17 4.87 9.49
CA SER A 523 -6.56 5.01 9.92
C SER A 523 -6.93 6.42 10.38
N ASP A 524 -6.01 7.15 11.00
CA ASP A 524 -6.24 8.55 11.40
C ASP A 524 -6.37 9.46 10.19
N VAL A 525 -5.52 9.24 9.17
CA VAL A 525 -5.59 9.99 7.91
C VAL A 525 -6.92 9.71 7.20
N VAL A 526 -7.35 8.45 7.13
CA VAL A 526 -8.65 8.09 6.54
C VAL A 526 -9.80 8.80 7.28
N ARG A 527 -9.90 8.66 8.60
CA ARG A 527 -11.02 9.18 9.40
C ARG A 527 -11.18 10.70 9.33
N ARG A 528 -10.08 11.45 9.22
CA ARG A 528 -10.17 12.92 9.17
C ARG A 528 -10.40 13.49 7.79
N ASN A 529 -10.20 12.68 6.74
CA ASN A 529 -10.39 13.12 5.34
C ASN A 529 -11.61 12.49 4.65
N CYS A 530 -12.18 11.44 5.23
CA CYS A 530 -13.30 10.71 4.70
C CYS A 530 -14.37 10.53 5.79
N PRO A 531 -15.66 10.55 5.47
CA PRO A 531 -16.73 10.33 6.44
C PRO A 531 -16.87 8.85 6.82
N ILE A 532 -15.75 8.19 7.16
CA ILE A 532 -15.68 6.76 7.50
C ILE A 532 -15.40 6.61 8.98
N ASP A 533 -16.28 5.92 9.71
CA ASP A 533 -16.17 5.65 11.15
C ASP A 533 -16.23 4.14 11.50
N CYS A 534 -16.36 3.28 10.49
CA CYS A 534 -16.48 1.82 10.65
C CYS A 534 -15.14 1.07 10.65
N LEU A 535 -14.00 1.76 10.45
CA LEU A 535 -12.69 1.14 10.35
C LEU A 535 -12.03 0.93 11.72
N HIS A 536 -11.26 -0.13 11.85
CA HIS A 536 -10.33 -0.34 12.96
C HIS A 536 -9.12 0.60 12.89
N ASP A 537 -8.34 0.66 13.98
CA ASP A 537 -7.14 1.48 14.01
C ASP A 537 -6.00 0.87 13.19
N GLU A 538 -5.92 -0.47 13.14
CA GLU A 538 -4.90 -1.23 12.42
C GLU A 538 -5.40 -1.63 11.04
N LEU A 539 -5.16 -0.80 10.04
CA LEU A 539 -5.67 -1.04 8.67
C LEU A 539 -4.90 -2.12 7.92
N PHE A 540 -3.64 -2.37 8.25
CA PHE A 540 -2.82 -3.39 7.58
C PHE A 540 -3.15 -4.82 7.98
N ILE A 541 -4.04 -5.03 8.96
CA ILE A 541 -4.60 -6.32 9.33
C ILE A 541 -6.08 -6.35 8.92
N ALA A 542 -6.47 -7.38 8.16
CA ALA A 542 -7.85 -7.54 7.74
C ALA A 542 -8.78 -7.81 8.94
N GLN A 543 -9.79 -6.99 9.11
CA GLN A 543 -10.71 -7.08 10.22
C GLN A 543 -12.14 -6.80 9.74
N PRO A 544 -13.15 -7.46 10.35
CA PRO A 544 -14.54 -7.08 10.13
C PRO A 544 -14.75 -5.61 10.51
N LEU A 545 -15.58 -4.89 9.78
CA LEU A 545 -15.87 -3.50 10.09
C LEU A 545 -16.37 -3.32 11.53
N LEU A 546 -16.00 -2.21 12.14
CA LEU A 546 -16.62 -1.79 13.39
C LEU A 546 -18.12 -1.58 13.12
N SER A 547 -18.94 -2.29 13.86
CA SER A 547 -20.38 -2.10 13.78
C SER A 547 -20.72 -0.63 14.15
N THR A 548 -20.98 0.20 13.15
CA THR A 548 -21.49 1.57 13.36
C THR A 548 -22.96 1.60 13.79
N GLY A 549 -23.46 0.47 14.26
CA GLY A 549 -24.84 0.23 14.66
C GLY A 549 -25.40 1.20 15.69
N LEU A 550 -25.47 2.45 15.30
CA LEU A 550 -26.48 3.38 15.72
C LEU A 550 -27.56 3.40 14.63
N LEU A 551 -28.38 2.34 14.59
CA LEU A 551 -29.76 2.55 14.19
C LEU A 551 -30.38 3.49 15.23
N THR A 552 -30.09 4.76 15.10
CA THR A 552 -30.86 5.83 15.75
C THR A 552 -32.20 5.89 15.03
N ILE A 553 -33.07 4.97 15.36
CA ILE A 553 -34.51 5.23 15.18
C ILE A 553 -34.79 6.40 16.13
N ALA A 554 -34.98 7.58 15.57
CA ALA A 554 -35.29 8.79 16.33
C ALA A 554 -36.51 8.50 17.20
N GLY A 555 -36.35 8.49 18.53
CA GLY A 555 -37.45 8.53 19.48
C GLY A 555 -37.61 7.34 20.42
N ALA A 556 -36.79 6.30 20.41
CA ALA A 556 -36.87 5.25 21.41
C ALA A 556 -35.52 5.09 22.16
N GLU A 557 -35.60 5.04 23.49
CA GLU A 557 -34.43 4.76 24.32
C GLU A 557 -34.14 3.24 24.32
N ALA A 558 -32.90 2.84 23.95
CA ALA A 558 -32.48 1.42 23.99
C ALA A 558 -32.70 0.79 25.37
N PRO A 559 -33.05 -0.51 25.45
CA PRO A 559 -33.11 -1.21 26.74
C PRO A 559 -31.77 -1.08 27.45
N ASP A 560 -31.81 -0.67 28.71
CA ASP A 560 -30.66 -0.63 29.59
C ASP A 560 -30.25 -2.08 29.91
N LEU A 561 -29.22 -2.59 29.23
CA LEU A 561 -28.81 -3.99 29.29
C LEU A 561 -27.47 -4.09 30.01
N LEU A 562 -27.43 -4.85 31.10
CA LEU A 562 -26.21 -5.15 31.85
C LEU A 562 -25.82 -6.61 31.63
N LEU A 563 -24.57 -6.87 31.28
CA LEU A 563 -24.02 -8.21 31.09
C LEU A 563 -23.00 -8.53 32.20
N TYR A 564 -23.17 -9.67 32.86
CA TYR A 564 -22.26 -10.17 33.88
C TYR A 564 -22.30 -11.70 33.95
N PRO A 565 -21.25 -12.38 34.50
CA PRO A 565 -19.96 -11.80 34.85
C PRO A 565 -19.18 -11.39 33.59
N ASN A 566 -18.30 -10.43 33.75
CA ASN A 566 -17.34 -10.05 32.73
C ASN A 566 -16.00 -9.77 33.42
N PRO A 567 -14.97 -10.60 33.23
CA PRO A 567 -14.88 -11.77 32.35
C PRO A 567 -15.80 -12.95 32.73
N ALA A 568 -16.15 -13.77 31.73
CA ALA A 568 -17.00 -14.95 31.86
C ALA A 568 -16.23 -16.24 31.53
N THR A 569 -16.58 -17.37 32.18
CA THR A 569 -15.98 -18.69 31.89
C THR A 569 -16.98 -19.69 31.36
N GLN A 570 -18.15 -19.82 32.00
CA GLN A 570 -19.13 -20.84 31.70
C GLN A 570 -20.51 -20.30 31.29
N TRP A 571 -20.88 -19.12 31.74
CA TRP A 571 -22.15 -18.47 31.45
C TRP A 571 -22.08 -16.97 31.54
N ILE A 572 -23.05 -16.31 30.93
CA ILE A 572 -23.33 -14.88 31.05
C ILE A 572 -24.80 -14.68 31.41
N SER A 573 -25.08 -13.64 32.14
CA SER A 573 -26.44 -13.17 32.43
C SER A 573 -26.63 -11.77 31.87
N LEU A 574 -27.72 -11.58 31.14
CA LEU A 574 -28.16 -10.31 30.59
C LEU A 574 -29.30 -9.79 31.48
N ARG A 575 -29.10 -8.70 32.19
CA ARG A 575 -30.12 -8.05 33.03
C ARG A 575 -30.72 -6.85 32.32
N PHE A 576 -32.04 -6.80 32.29
CA PHE A 576 -32.81 -5.78 31.61
C PHE A 576 -33.16 -4.64 32.56
N GLY A 577 -32.62 -3.45 32.37
CA GLY A 577 -33.00 -2.25 33.16
C GLY A 577 -34.39 -1.74 32.79
N LYS A 578 -34.82 -1.92 31.54
CA LYS A 578 -36.16 -1.65 31.04
C LYS A 578 -36.83 -2.93 30.52
N ALA A 579 -38.15 -2.99 30.51
CA ALA A 579 -38.89 -4.15 30.00
C ALA A 579 -38.75 -4.27 28.48
N MET A 580 -38.40 -5.47 28.00
CA MET A 580 -38.51 -5.89 26.60
C MET A 580 -39.95 -6.33 26.36
N ARG A 581 -40.65 -5.71 25.43
CA ARG A 581 -42.11 -5.86 25.25
C ARG A 581 -42.51 -6.83 24.13
N THR A 582 -41.63 -6.94 23.12
CA THR A 582 -41.83 -7.83 21.98
C THR A 582 -40.83 -9.00 22.05
N GLU A 583 -41.09 -10.05 21.29
CA GLU A 583 -40.10 -11.10 21.07
C GLU A 583 -38.87 -10.54 20.40
N GLY A 584 -37.67 -10.87 20.89
CA GLY A 584 -36.40 -10.42 20.39
C GLY A 584 -35.51 -11.54 19.93
N GLU A 585 -34.39 -11.20 19.28
CA GLU A 585 -33.35 -12.14 18.88
C GLU A 585 -32.04 -11.79 19.60
N LEU A 586 -31.46 -12.77 20.29
CA LEU A 586 -30.14 -12.69 20.89
C LEU A 586 -29.13 -13.37 20.00
N ARG A 587 -28.01 -12.67 19.72
CA ARG A 587 -26.87 -13.20 18.97
C ARG A 587 -25.59 -13.02 19.78
N LEU A 588 -24.72 -14.04 19.77
CA LEU A 588 -23.33 -13.92 20.22
C LEU A 588 -22.41 -14.06 19.03
N VAL A 589 -21.45 -13.16 18.97
CA VAL A 589 -20.44 -13.08 17.92
C VAL A 589 -19.07 -13.33 18.55
N ASP A 590 -18.30 -14.22 17.96
CA ASP A 590 -16.98 -14.61 18.44
C ASP A 590 -15.91 -13.54 18.14
N PRO A 591 -14.68 -13.68 18.63
CA PRO A 591 -13.57 -12.75 18.34
C PRO A 591 -13.24 -12.60 16.85
N PHE A 592 -13.69 -13.54 16.01
CA PHE A 592 -13.48 -13.54 14.56
C PHE A 592 -14.66 -12.95 13.76
N GLY A 593 -15.66 -12.37 14.44
CA GLY A 593 -16.83 -11.75 13.82
C GLY A 593 -17.93 -12.73 13.39
N ARG A 594 -17.83 -14.04 13.71
CA ARG A 594 -18.81 -15.05 13.32
C ARG A 594 -19.93 -15.14 14.35
N THR A 595 -21.19 -15.15 13.91
CA THR A 595 -22.32 -15.47 14.80
C THR A 595 -22.29 -16.96 15.18
N ILE A 596 -21.94 -17.24 16.43
CA ILE A 596 -21.80 -18.60 16.97
C ILE A 596 -22.99 -19.05 17.79
N TYR A 597 -23.86 -18.14 18.18
CA TYR A 597 -25.06 -18.42 18.96
C TYR A 597 -26.19 -17.49 18.53
N ARG A 598 -27.38 -18.05 18.35
CA ARG A 598 -28.61 -17.31 18.06
C ARG A 598 -29.77 -17.93 18.80
N ARG A 599 -30.59 -17.08 19.46
CA ARG A 599 -31.77 -17.52 20.22
C ARG A 599 -32.86 -16.49 20.16
N SER A 600 -34.11 -16.91 19.93
CA SER A 600 -35.29 -16.09 20.17
C SER A 600 -35.51 -15.91 21.69
N VAL A 601 -35.83 -14.70 22.11
CA VAL A 601 -36.00 -14.28 23.49
C VAL A 601 -37.44 -13.76 23.66
N ALA A 602 -38.21 -14.43 24.48
CA ALA A 602 -39.56 -13.97 24.85
C ALA A 602 -39.50 -12.64 25.62
N PRO A 603 -40.57 -11.84 25.64
CA PRO A 603 -40.64 -10.60 26.42
C PRO A 603 -40.14 -10.74 27.85
N VAL A 604 -39.31 -9.82 28.31
CA VAL A 604 -38.67 -9.83 29.64
C VAL A 604 -39.08 -8.56 30.41
N PRO A 605 -39.59 -8.69 31.65
CA PRO A 605 -39.94 -7.49 32.45
C PRO A 605 -38.70 -6.69 32.88
N ALA A 606 -38.86 -5.42 33.22
CA ALA A 606 -37.82 -4.61 33.81
C ALA A 606 -37.24 -5.29 35.06
N GLY A 607 -35.92 -5.34 35.18
CA GLY A 607 -35.21 -6.04 36.25
C GLY A 607 -35.11 -7.58 36.06
N GLY A 608 -35.74 -8.14 35.04
CA GLY A 608 -35.59 -9.54 34.66
C GLY A 608 -34.19 -9.84 34.10
N SER A 609 -33.84 -11.13 34.02
CA SER A 609 -32.57 -11.59 33.50
C SER A 609 -32.71 -12.78 32.56
N LEU A 610 -31.76 -12.90 31.64
CA LEU A 610 -31.63 -14.04 30.71
C LEU A 610 -30.25 -14.62 30.86
N GLU A 611 -30.16 -15.93 31.13
CA GLU A 611 -28.88 -16.64 31.19
C GLU A 611 -28.59 -17.33 29.86
N VAL A 612 -27.31 -17.29 29.49
CA VAL A 612 -26.74 -17.98 28.33
C VAL A 612 -25.54 -18.79 28.77
N GLN A 613 -25.59 -20.10 28.55
CA GLN A 613 -24.47 -21.01 28.75
C GLN A 613 -23.49 -20.84 27.59
N LEU A 614 -22.20 -20.69 27.91
CA LEU A 614 -21.13 -20.61 26.93
C LEU A 614 -20.63 -22.00 26.59
N ASP A 615 -20.54 -22.35 25.32
CA ASP A 615 -20.01 -23.64 24.90
C ASP A 615 -18.52 -23.75 25.28
N PRO A 616 -18.10 -24.81 25.97
CA PRO A 616 -16.70 -25.01 26.36
C PRO A 616 -15.71 -25.02 25.20
N SER A 617 -16.17 -25.36 24.00
CA SER A 617 -15.32 -25.40 22.80
C SER A 617 -15.02 -24.01 22.20
N TRP A 618 -15.74 -22.96 22.61
CA TRP A 618 -15.47 -21.62 22.10
C TRP A 618 -14.12 -21.11 22.61
N PRO A 619 -13.29 -20.42 21.76
CA PRO A 619 -11.98 -19.92 22.18
C PRO A 619 -12.09 -18.81 23.23
N ALA A 620 -11.02 -18.58 23.99
CA ALA A 620 -10.90 -17.38 24.82
C ALA A 620 -10.80 -16.14 23.94
N GLY A 621 -11.39 -15.01 24.38
CA GLY A 621 -11.33 -13.76 23.62
C GLY A 621 -12.49 -12.83 23.93
N LEU A 622 -12.55 -11.72 23.18
CA LEU A 622 -13.61 -10.72 23.29
C LEU A 622 -14.81 -11.12 22.45
N TYR A 623 -15.94 -11.34 23.10
CA TYR A 623 -17.24 -11.67 22.48
C TYR A 623 -18.17 -10.48 22.50
N ARG A 624 -19.05 -10.41 21.49
CA ARG A 624 -20.12 -9.42 21.42
C ARG A 624 -21.47 -10.08 21.54
N CYS A 625 -22.32 -9.50 22.35
CA CYS A 625 -23.69 -9.91 22.58
C CYS A 625 -24.63 -8.85 22.01
N PHE A 626 -25.44 -9.23 21.05
CA PHE A 626 -26.45 -8.37 20.42
C PHE A 626 -27.85 -8.85 20.80
N LEU A 627 -28.69 -7.92 21.21
CA LEU A 627 -30.10 -8.15 21.43
C LEU A 627 -30.92 -7.23 20.55
N ILE A 628 -31.71 -7.80 19.65
CA ILE A 628 -32.63 -7.07 18.77
C ILE A 628 -34.03 -7.29 19.33
N ALA A 629 -34.65 -6.26 19.88
CA ALA A 629 -35.99 -6.32 20.47
C ALA A 629 -36.67 -4.94 20.45
N ASP A 630 -38.00 -4.92 20.39
CA ASP A 630 -38.82 -3.68 20.37
C ASP A 630 -38.40 -2.69 19.26
N GLY A 631 -37.85 -3.22 18.11
CA GLY A 631 -37.33 -2.41 17.02
C GLY A 631 -36.00 -1.72 17.33
N GLN A 632 -35.28 -2.18 18.35
CA GLN A 632 -34.00 -1.63 18.80
C GLN A 632 -32.92 -2.71 18.91
N LEU A 633 -31.67 -2.28 18.76
CA LEU A 633 -30.48 -3.08 18.96
C LEU A 633 -29.77 -2.64 20.24
N SER A 634 -29.57 -3.58 21.17
CA SER A 634 -28.68 -3.40 22.33
C SER A 634 -27.43 -4.26 22.13
N GLN A 635 -26.27 -3.70 22.41
CA GLN A 635 -24.99 -4.40 22.32
C GLN A 635 -24.26 -4.32 23.66
N GLN A 636 -23.66 -5.45 24.06
CA GLN A 636 -22.72 -5.56 25.17
C GLN A 636 -21.53 -6.43 24.77
N SER A 637 -20.36 -6.18 25.36
CA SER A 637 -19.18 -7.01 25.13
C SER A 637 -18.75 -7.70 26.42
N PHE A 638 -18.21 -8.92 26.30
CA PHE A 638 -17.64 -9.64 27.43
C PHE A 638 -16.38 -10.40 27.02
N VAL A 639 -15.44 -10.53 27.95
CA VAL A 639 -14.24 -11.35 27.76
C VAL A 639 -14.56 -12.77 28.22
N ARG A 640 -14.40 -13.75 27.33
CA ARG A 640 -14.46 -15.15 27.69
C ARG A 640 -13.07 -15.65 28.06
N LEU A 641 -12.96 -16.27 29.23
CA LEU A 641 -11.76 -16.98 29.66
C LEU A 641 -11.97 -18.49 29.49
N THR A 642 -10.89 -19.22 29.22
CA THR A 642 -10.92 -20.70 29.30
C THR A 642 -11.19 -21.13 30.73
N PRO A 643 -12.02 -22.16 30.97
CA PRO A 643 -12.30 -22.68 32.31
C PRO A 643 -11.07 -23.14 33.06
#